data_9e3d7e9d2242f2713113b1d197c8070a
#
_entry.id   9e3d7e9d2242f2713113b1d197c8070a
#
_cell.length_a   1.000
_cell.length_b   1.000
_cell.length_c   1.000
_cell.angle_alpha   90.00
_cell.angle_beta   90.00
_cell.angle_gamma   90.00
#
_symmetry.space_group_name_H-M   'P 1'
#
loop_
_entity.id
_entity.type
_entity.pdbx_description
1 polymer ?
#
loop_
_entity_poly.entity_id
_entity_poly.type
_entity_poly.pdbx_seq_one_letter_code
_entity_poly.pdbx_strand_id
1 'polypeptide(L)'
;MKVIEVSRRKFLQGSIALSIYASSSLAKLPQITTKTNMQKAKDIPYLCNMCRNKCAGFARVEGESVTKLNPNKYFPKSRNMLCPKGNAGINALYDKDRLKYPLIRIGKRGDGKYRRVTWDEAYEYIKNSLIKILDKQKDNRSTIAYCNGEGFNKDEYIKFFGDKLGSSNFLDEGSICLNTKLGATMLTIGDIGEPDIAGSDFIIISGANRFESLITPDSIDLLQNEQKLIVLDPRCTVTALKADEYIPINVGTDLAFCLAMTYIAIKDELYNKEFVQKYFKDFDKYKEHILKSEYTAQWAESKTHIPAHKIERITKDFFGSKRPLYYLGRRSVWVENDFQFRRAMVLINALAGSINRKGGIIFGQPIKLPQEEVNAPMYANAQARFDLDGIVYGSSKGGSWLNFREKLLTNSSPYPIKTMFIRKHNLMQNMPNITKTKKMLEIMDLVVVIDTLPSDTALMADVILPECTYLEREDMVVSFNRLEPSLAMRNQVIKPLYESRSMQNILKGLGKKLTKPLFEISKKHDEDLQDSIKELGEKKAFTEGGYDLSELYKNDISIRNRQLIEKSFGKEVYKSLKEKGVWYPNMDKYHREIFNNSYEYYPKDKRYYTIKRKFKVNCYLKKLSDNGFDAMPTWREEYNFVVPKDKFRMITGRYISDTQTASTNNIMLRELMQTNHIWINNQIAKRLGIKLGDEVEVSSSIGKVKILAYPTNKIAPSVVWFAHGYGVNSDELTNAFGNGASDNMILEDKFEKIYGCATMHHTDVTIRRI
;
A
#
# COMPACT_ATOMS: atom_id res chain seq x y z
N MET A 1 -32.72 37.99 -17.33
CA MET A 1 -32.86 37.39 -15.99
C MET A 1 -31.86 38.10 -15.08
N LYS A 2 -32.34 38.82 -14.06
CA LYS A 2 -31.49 39.49 -13.08
C LYS A 2 -30.87 38.43 -12.17
N VAL A 3 -29.55 38.35 -12.15
CA VAL A 3 -28.80 37.52 -11.19
C VAL A 3 -28.94 38.16 -9.82
N ILE A 4 -29.54 37.48 -8.87
CA ILE A 4 -29.61 37.92 -7.47
C ILE A 4 -28.35 37.45 -6.78
N GLU A 5 -27.41 38.36 -6.54
CA GLU A 5 -26.25 38.11 -5.67
C GLU A 5 -26.70 38.05 -4.21
N VAL A 6 -26.68 36.85 -3.66
CA VAL A 6 -26.92 36.63 -2.22
C VAL A 6 -25.57 36.56 -1.50
N SER A 7 -25.26 37.49 -0.62
CA SER A 7 -24.04 37.46 0.17
C SER A 7 -23.99 36.23 1.09
N ARG A 8 -22.80 35.66 1.32
CA ARG A 8 -22.56 34.52 2.25
C ARG A 8 -23.23 34.69 3.61
N ARG A 9 -23.34 35.92 4.12
CA ARG A 9 -23.96 36.23 5.42
C ARG A 9 -25.48 36.07 5.36
N LYS A 10 -26.13 36.45 4.26
CA LYS A 10 -27.60 36.27 4.06
C LYS A 10 -27.96 34.81 3.80
N PHE A 11 -27.09 34.03 3.13
CA PHE A 11 -27.27 32.60 2.95
C PHE A 11 -27.21 31.85 4.27
N LEU A 12 -26.25 32.16 5.14
CA LEU A 12 -26.13 31.55 6.49
C LEU A 12 -27.29 31.95 7.40
N GLN A 13 -27.78 33.20 7.35
CA GLN A 13 -28.93 33.63 8.12
C GLN A 13 -30.23 32.97 7.65
N GLY A 14 -30.39 32.74 6.35
CA GLY A 14 -31.52 31.98 5.78
C GLY A 14 -31.52 30.51 6.18
N SER A 15 -30.34 29.89 6.23
CA SER A 15 -30.17 28.48 6.65
C SER A 15 -30.47 28.25 8.14
N ILE A 16 -30.13 29.22 8.98
CA ILE A 16 -30.46 29.19 10.44
C ILE A 16 -31.98 29.37 10.65
N ALA A 17 -32.62 30.27 9.90
CA ALA A 17 -34.07 30.46 9.97
C ALA A 17 -34.86 29.22 9.51
N LEU A 18 -34.42 28.51 8.47
CA LEU A 18 -35.02 27.23 8.04
C LEU A 18 -34.86 26.12 9.07
N SER A 19 -33.71 26.06 9.76
CA SER A 19 -33.49 25.03 10.81
C SER A 19 -34.34 25.28 12.07
N ILE A 20 -34.63 26.53 12.39
CA ILE A 20 -35.52 26.89 13.51
C ILE A 20 -36.97 26.59 13.17
N TYR A 21 -37.40 26.78 11.91
CA TYR A 21 -38.76 26.46 11.47
C TYR A 21 -39.05 24.96 11.36
N ALA A 22 -38.03 24.16 11.01
CA ALA A 22 -38.10 22.71 11.01
C ALA A 22 -38.13 22.09 12.43
N SER A 23 -37.55 22.75 13.42
CA SER A 23 -37.56 22.26 14.79
C SER A 23 -38.87 22.57 15.57
N SER A 24 -39.69 23.54 15.13
CA SER A 24 -40.96 23.88 15.76
C SER A 24 -42.15 23.05 15.28
N SER A 25 -42.07 22.34 14.16
CA SER A 25 -43.13 21.49 13.63
C SER A 25 -43.01 20.00 14.01
N LEU A 26 -41.95 19.59 14.73
CA LEU A 26 -41.75 18.23 15.21
C LEU A 26 -42.26 17.94 16.64
N ALA A 27 -43.01 18.86 17.22
CA ALA A 27 -43.43 18.80 18.63
C ALA A 27 -44.66 17.93 18.92
N LYS A 28 -45.10 17.04 18.02
CA LYS A 28 -46.18 16.07 18.34
C LYS A 28 -45.96 14.73 17.65
N LEU A 29 -44.88 14.07 17.92
CA LEU A 29 -44.81 12.62 17.72
C LEU A 29 -45.10 11.92 19.03
N PRO A 30 -45.96 10.87 19.07
CA PRO A 30 -46.24 10.13 20.28
C PRO A 30 -44.95 9.52 20.80
N GLN A 31 -44.62 9.72 22.07
CA GLN A 31 -43.53 9.02 22.73
C GLN A 31 -43.85 7.53 22.74
N ILE A 32 -43.27 6.77 21.82
CA ILE A 32 -43.24 5.32 21.95
C ILE A 32 -42.20 5.02 23.03
N THR A 33 -42.70 4.90 24.27
CA THR A 33 -41.91 4.37 25.41
C THR A 33 -41.75 2.85 25.22
N THR A 34 -40.88 2.43 24.32
CA THR A 34 -40.33 1.08 24.44
C THR A 34 -39.31 1.13 25.58
N LYS A 35 -39.63 0.50 26.69
CA LYS A 35 -38.64 0.09 27.73
C LYS A 35 -37.71 -0.96 27.07
N THR A 36 -36.87 -0.57 26.17
CA THR A 36 -35.69 -1.35 25.81
C THR A 36 -34.72 -1.19 26.98
N ASN A 37 -34.33 -2.30 27.59
CA ASN A 37 -33.14 -2.37 28.43
C ASN A 37 -31.96 -1.83 27.59
N MET A 38 -31.70 -0.52 27.70
CA MET A 38 -30.54 0.09 27.00
C MET A 38 -29.28 -0.50 27.63
N GLN A 39 -28.74 -1.54 27.05
CA GLN A 39 -27.41 -1.98 27.39
C GLN A 39 -26.48 -0.77 27.25
N LYS A 40 -25.75 -0.48 28.35
CA LYS A 40 -24.85 0.68 28.42
C LYS A 40 -23.87 0.63 27.25
N ALA A 41 -23.89 1.67 26.42
CA ALA A 41 -22.97 1.77 25.27
C ALA A 41 -21.49 1.62 25.71
N LYS A 42 -20.70 0.88 24.94
CA LYS A 42 -19.26 0.64 25.21
C LYS A 42 -18.43 1.18 24.05
N ASP A 43 -17.33 1.84 24.37
CA ASP A 43 -16.33 2.27 23.39
C ASP A 43 -15.15 1.28 23.43
N ILE A 44 -14.97 0.52 22.35
CA ILE A 44 -13.93 -0.51 22.23
C ILE A 44 -12.84 -0.02 21.29
N PRO A 45 -11.56 -0.01 21.70
CA PRO A 45 -10.47 0.46 20.86
C PRO A 45 -10.20 -0.53 19.73
N TYR A 46 -9.96 0.02 18.52
CA TYR A 46 -9.64 -0.76 17.33
C TYR A 46 -8.55 -0.10 16.49
N LEU A 47 -7.97 -0.86 15.55
CA LEU A 47 -7.11 -0.31 14.50
C LEU A 47 -7.83 -0.41 13.15
N CYS A 48 -8.00 0.74 12.50
CA CYS A 48 -8.61 0.87 11.19
C CYS A 48 -7.81 0.09 10.13
N ASN A 49 -8.50 -0.57 9.22
CA ASN A 49 -7.91 -1.28 8.09
C ASN A 49 -8.44 -0.81 6.72
N MET A 50 -9.06 0.39 6.69
CA MET A 50 -9.56 0.98 5.45
C MET A 50 -8.43 1.48 4.53
N CYS A 51 -7.21 1.63 5.06
CA CYS A 51 -6.02 1.92 4.28
C CYS A 51 -4.74 1.56 5.06
N ARG A 52 -3.58 1.66 4.40
CA ARG A 52 -2.26 1.38 4.97
C ARG A 52 -1.90 2.20 6.21
N ASN A 53 -2.58 3.31 6.48
CA ASN A 53 -2.20 4.18 7.59
C ASN A 53 -2.46 3.56 8.98
N LYS A 54 -3.42 2.64 9.09
CA LYS A 54 -3.73 1.91 10.33
C LYS A 54 -3.97 2.85 11.53
N CYS A 55 -4.85 3.85 11.36
CA CYS A 55 -5.22 4.76 12.44
C CYS A 55 -5.94 4.01 13.57
N ALA A 56 -5.66 4.37 14.83
CA ALA A 56 -6.44 3.87 15.95
C ALA A 56 -7.74 4.66 16.11
N GLY A 57 -8.79 3.97 16.55
CA GLY A 57 -10.10 4.53 16.82
C GLY A 57 -10.77 3.84 18.02
N PHE A 58 -11.95 4.36 18.40
CA PHE A 58 -12.89 3.74 19.31
C PHE A 58 -14.19 3.45 18.58
N ALA A 59 -14.62 2.20 18.61
CA ALA A 59 -15.91 1.79 18.07
C ALA A 59 -16.95 1.80 19.20
N ARG A 60 -18.02 2.57 19.00
CA ARG A 60 -19.17 2.58 19.91
C ARG A 60 -20.05 1.39 19.59
N VAL A 61 -20.27 0.56 20.60
CA VAL A 61 -21.10 -0.63 20.53
C VAL A 61 -22.33 -0.44 21.41
N GLU A 62 -23.50 -0.61 20.83
CA GLU A 62 -24.81 -0.57 21.52
C GLU A 62 -25.52 -1.91 21.26
N GLY A 63 -25.71 -2.68 22.32
CA GLY A 63 -26.10 -4.08 22.19
C GLY A 63 -25.01 -4.89 21.46
N GLU A 64 -25.35 -5.51 20.35
CA GLU A 64 -24.43 -6.28 19.49
C GLU A 64 -24.04 -5.51 18.21
N SER A 65 -24.37 -4.21 18.13
CA SER A 65 -24.16 -3.41 16.91
C SER A 65 -23.14 -2.30 17.12
N VAL A 66 -22.28 -2.12 16.12
CA VAL A 66 -21.39 -0.96 16.03
C VAL A 66 -22.19 0.20 15.45
N THR A 67 -22.36 1.27 16.24
CA THR A 67 -23.17 2.43 15.85
C THR A 67 -22.34 3.62 15.38
N LYS A 68 -21.08 3.71 15.84
CA LYS A 68 -20.19 4.82 15.49
C LYS A 68 -18.72 4.43 15.57
N LEU A 69 -17.91 5.00 14.68
CA LEU A 69 -16.44 4.95 14.74
C LEU A 69 -15.91 6.34 15.10
N ASN A 70 -15.20 6.44 16.21
CA ASN A 70 -14.60 7.66 16.71
C ASN A 70 -13.07 7.60 16.57
N PRO A 71 -12.38 8.74 16.44
CA PRO A 71 -10.93 8.76 16.47
C PRO A 71 -10.41 8.39 17.87
N ASN A 72 -9.15 7.94 17.94
CA ASN A 72 -8.49 7.61 19.21
C ASN A 72 -7.60 8.78 19.65
N LYS A 73 -7.98 9.43 20.73
CA LYS A 73 -7.23 10.56 21.29
C LYS A 73 -5.84 10.18 21.83
N TYR A 74 -5.60 8.91 22.11
CA TYR A 74 -4.31 8.44 22.64
C TYR A 74 -3.29 8.09 21.56
N PHE A 75 -3.70 8.01 20.29
CA PHE A 75 -2.80 7.56 19.23
C PHE A 75 -2.07 8.74 18.56
N PRO A 76 -0.74 8.89 18.79
CA PRO A 76 0.00 10.05 18.29
C PRO A 76 -0.05 10.19 16.77
N LYS A 77 0.03 9.07 16.06
CA LYS A 77 0.05 9.05 14.60
C LYS A 77 -1.22 9.62 13.96
N SER A 78 -2.40 9.44 14.55
CA SER A 78 -3.66 9.95 14.01
C SER A 78 -4.15 11.24 14.67
N ARG A 79 -3.50 11.69 15.76
CA ARG A 79 -3.78 12.96 16.46
C ARG A 79 -5.27 13.23 16.62
N ASN A 80 -6.01 12.27 17.17
CA ASN A 80 -7.46 12.35 17.35
C ASN A 80 -8.25 12.63 16.06
N MET A 81 -7.79 12.14 14.91
CA MET A 81 -8.48 12.30 13.63
C MET A 81 -8.83 10.96 13.01
N LEU A 82 -9.98 10.92 12.34
CA LEU A 82 -10.43 9.81 11.50
C LEU A 82 -10.91 10.37 10.17
N CYS A 83 -10.29 9.94 9.07
CA CYS A 83 -10.63 10.42 7.73
C CYS A 83 -11.97 9.83 7.22
N PRO A 84 -12.56 10.35 6.12
CA PRO A 84 -13.80 9.81 5.56
C PRO A 84 -13.77 8.29 5.33
N LYS A 85 -12.65 7.75 4.84
CA LYS A 85 -12.48 6.29 4.67
C LYS A 85 -12.55 5.53 6.00
N GLY A 86 -11.97 6.08 7.05
CA GLY A 86 -12.02 5.49 8.38
C GLY A 86 -13.43 5.49 8.96
N ASN A 87 -14.18 6.57 8.79
CA ASN A 87 -15.59 6.66 9.19
C ASN A 87 -16.47 5.69 8.39
N ALA A 88 -16.23 5.55 7.09
CA ALA A 88 -16.94 4.62 6.22
C ALA A 88 -16.64 3.13 6.51
N GLY A 89 -15.74 2.85 7.44
CA GLY A 89 -15.42 1.49 7.88
C GLY A 89 -16.59 0.74 8.51
N ILE A 90 -17.58 1.46 9.05
CA ILE A 90 -18.82 0.85 9.55
C ILE A 90 -19.61 0.20 8.41
N ASN A 91 -19.60 0.79 7.23
CA ASN A 91 -20.27 0.22 6.06
C ASN A 91 -19.52 -0.99 5.49
N ALA A 92 -18.19 -1.08 5.68
CA ALA A 92 -17.46 -2.29 5.36
C ALA A 92 -17.86 -3.47 6.26
N LEU A 93 -18.25 -3.20 7.51
CA LEU A 93 -18.75 -4.21 8.43
C LEU A 93 -20.14 -4.71 8.02
N TYR A 94 -21.03 -3.80 7.65
CA TYR A 94 -22.43 -4.10 7.32
C TYR A 94 -22.73 -4.11 5.83
N ASP A 95 -21.70 -4.20 4.98
CA ASP A 95 -21.89 -4.32 3.53
C ASP A 95 -22.73 -5.57 3.21
N LYS A 96 -23.84 -5.37 2.49
CA LYS A 96 -24.79 -6.45 2.15
C LYS A 96 -24.18 -7.52 1.24
N ASP A 97 -23.16 -7.12 0.47
CA ASP A 97 -22.50 -7.94 -0.53
C ASP A 97 -21.32 -8.75 0.06
N ARG A 98 -21.14 -8.72 1.39
CA ARG A 98 -20.08 -9.51 2.06
C ARG A 98 -20.24 -10.99 1.80
N LEU A 99 -19.09 -11.66 1.65
CA LEU A 99 -18.99 -13.11 1.73
C LEU A 99 -19.46 -13.58 3.12
N LYS A 100 -20.46 -14.48 3.14
CA LYS A 100 -21.14 -14.88 4.37
C LYS A 100 -20.78 -16.29 4.82
N TYR A 101 -20.44 -17.15 3.87
CA TYR A 101 -20.15 -18.58 4.07
C TYR A 101 -19.12 -19.06 3.06
N PRO A 102 -18.45 -20.21 3.28
CA PRO A 102 -17.55 -20.79 2.30
C PRO A 102 -18.27 -21.19 1.02
N LEU A 103 -17.58 -21.05 -0.11
CA LEU A 103 -18.11 -21.33 -1.44
C LEU A 103 -17.15 -22.23 -2.22
N ILE A 104 -17.68 -23.19 -2.97
CA ILE A 104 -16.94 -24.02 -3.94
C ILE A 104 -17.50 -23.80 -5.33
N ARG A 105 -16.63 -23.61 -6.30
CA ARG A 105 -16.98 -23.39 -7.70
C ARG A 105 -17.67 -24.62 -8.30
N ILE A 106 -18.74 -24.40 -9.06
CA ILE A 106 -19.49 -25.45 -9.80
C ILE A 106 -19.51 -25.21 -11.32
N GLY A 107 -19.11 -24.02 -11.78
CA GLY A 107 -19.01 -23.64 -13.19
C GLY A 107 -17.58 -23.63 -13.70
N LYS A 108 -17.37 -23.01 -14.87
CA LYS A 108 -16.04 -22.67 -15.37
C LYS A 108 -15.42 -21.57 -14.48
N ARG A 109 -14.09 -21.52 -14.42
CA ARG A 109 -13.39 -20.47 -13.68
C ARG A 109 -13.71 -19.09 -14.29
N GLY A 110 -14.18 -18.17 -13.47
CA GLY A 110 -14.60 -16.84 -13.91
C GLY A 110 -16.11 -16.69 -14.20
N ASP A 111 -16.91 -17.77 -14.17
CA ASP A 111 -18.35 -17.74 -14.44
C ASP A 111 -19.19 -17.21 -13.26
N GLY A 112 -18.57 -16.99 -12.09
CA GLY A 112 -19.28 -16.56 -10.87
C GLY A 112 -20.20 -17.63 -10.25
N LYS A 113 -20.16 -18.89 -10.72
CA LYS A 113 -21.08 -19.94 -10.28
C LYS A 113 -20.48 -20.75 -9.12
N TYR A 114 -21.08 -20.59 -7.96
CA TYR A 114 -20.64 -21.22 -6.72
C TYR A 114 -21.80 -21.90 -6.00
N ARG A 115 -21.48 -22.95 -5.22
CA ARG A 115 -22.37 -23.50 -4.21
C ARG A 115 -21.86 -23.19 -2.81
N ARG A 116 -22.76 -22.87 -1.90
CA ARG A 116 -22.48 -22.80 -0.47
C ARG A 116 -22.07 -24.15 0.06
N VAL A 117 -21.06 -24.18 0.94
CA VAL A 117 -20.59 -25.36 1.63
C VAL A 117 -20.33 -25.05 3.09
N THR A 118 -20.16 -26.10 3.90
CA THR A 118 -19.63 -25.95 5.26
C THR A 118 -18.13 -25.67 5.25
N TRP A 119 -17.60 -25.15 6.34
CA TRP A 119 -16.16 -24.99 6.51
C TRP A 119 -15.40 -26.31 6.40
N ASP A 120 -15.98 -27.37 6.88
CA ASP A 120 -15.36 -28.72 6.83
C ASP A 120 -15.26 -29.20 5.38
N GLU A 121 -16.32 -29.09 4.62
CA GLU A 121 -16.32 -29.42 3.17
C GLU A 121 -15.32 -28.57 2.39
N ALA A 122 -15.21 -27.28 2.68
CA ALA A 122 -14.25 -26.41 2.03
C ALA A 122 -12.80 -26.85 2.33
N TYR A 123 -12.49 -27.14 3.59
CA TYR A 123 -11.16 -27.63 3.96
C TYR A 123 -10.84 -29.01 3.38
N GLU A 124 -11.81 -29.91 3.34
CA GLU A 124 -11.67 -31.23 2.71
C GLU A 124 -11.38 -31.09 1.21
N TYR A 125 -12.09 -30.19 0.51
CA TYR A 125 -11.85 -29.96 -0.90
C TYR A 125 -10.41 -29.42 -1.14
N ILE A 126 -9.98 -28.43 -0.35
CA ILE A 126 -8.61 -27.87 -0.42
C ILE A 126 -7.58 -28.98 -0.15
N LYS A 127 -7.77 -29.76 0.93
CA LYS A 127 -6.88 -30.87 1.30
C LYS A 127 -6.74 -31.86 0.15
N ASN A 128 -7.86 -32.38 -0.34
CA ASN A 128 -7.86 -33.43 -1.37
C ASN A 128 -7.21 -32.93 -2.67
N SER A 129 -7.48 -31.67 -3.07
CA SER A 129 -6.87 -31.06 -4.24
C SER A 129 -5.36 -30.86 -4.06
N LEU A 130 -4.95 -30.32 -2.92
CA LEU A 130 -3.54 -30.03 -2.64
C LEU A 130 -2.71 -31.30 -2.54
N ILE A 131 -3.20 -32.32 -1.84
CA ILE A 131 -2.53 -33.65 -1.71
C ILE A 131 -2.32 -34.27 -3.09
N LYS A 132 -3.37 -34.30 -3.92
CA LYS A 132 -3.28 -34.81 -5.31
C LYS A 132 -2.23 -34.06 -6.13
N ILE A 133 -2.17 -32.73 -5.99
CA ILE A 133 -1.18 -31.90 -6.70
C ILE A 133 0.22 -32.24 -6.21
N LEU A 134 0.45 -32.25 -4.90
CA LEU A 134 1.77 -32.48 -4.32
C LEU A 134 2.27 -33.90 -4.58
N ASP A 135 1.42 -34.89 -4.52
CA ASP A 135 1.80 -36.29 -4.85
C ASP A 135 2.29 -36.37 -6.31
N LYS A 136 1.55 -35.77 -7.26
CA LYS A 136 1.96 -35.68 -8.68
C LYS A 136 3.26 -34.89 -8.88
N GLN A 137 3.53 -33.90 -8.04
CA GLN A 137 4.72 -33.04 -8.08
C GLN A 137 5.86 -33.56 -7.17
N LYS A 138 5.77 -34.81 -6.68
CA LYS A 138 6.78 -35.44 -5.81
C LYS A 138 7.12 -34.59 -4.58
N ASP A 139 6.10 -34.06 -3.92
CA ASP A 139 6.19 -33.16 -2.77
C ASP A 139 6.96 -31.85 -3.00
N ASN A 140 7.04 -31.40 -4.25
CA ASN A 140 7.65 -30.10 -4.54
C ASN A 140 6.77 -28.95 -4.05
N ARG A 141 7.04 -28.46 -2.82
CA ARG A 141 6.29 -27.40 -2.18
C ARG A 141 6.42 -26.06 -2.89
N SER A 142 7.45 -25.90 -3.73
CA SER A 142 7.62 -24.69 -4.56
C SER A 142 6.55 -24.55 -5.64
N THR A 143 5.76 -25.61 -5.91
CA THR A 143 4.60 -25.54 -6.83
C THR A 143 3.40 -24.77 -6.26
N ILE A 144 3.49 -24.38 -4.99
CA ILE A 144 2.51 -23.55 -4.29
C ILE A 144 3.00 -22.10 -4.33
N ALA A 145 2.13 -21.18 -4.72
CA ALA A 145 2.32 -19.75 -4.52
C ALA A 145 1.26 -19.21 -3.55
N TYR A 146 1.62 -18.19 -2.81
CA TYR A 146 0.68 -17.54 -1.90
C TYR A 146 0.93 -16.04 -1.88
N CYS A 147 -0.15 -15.27 -1.76
CA CYS A 147 -0.04 -13.82 -1.71
C CYS A 147 -0.97 -13.20 -0.67
N ASN A 148 -0.53 -12.07 -0.14
CA ASN A 148 -1.30 -11.28 0.80
C ASN A 148 -1.23 -9.81 0.42
N GLY A 149 -2.38 -9.19 0.20
CA GLY A 149 -2.47 -7.75 0.05
C GLY A 149 -2.17 -7.02 1.36
N GLU A 150 -2.19 -5.68 1.32
CA GLU A 150 -1.91 -4.84 2.49
C GLU A 150 -2.82 -5.19 3.69
N GLY A 151 -2.24 -5.38 4.84
CA GLY A 151 -3.02 -5.68 6.04
C GLY A 151 -2.20 -6.08 7.25
N PHE A 152 -2.91 -6.44 8.31
CA PHE A 152 -2.34 -7.06 9.51
C PHE A 152 -2.16 -8.56 9.33
N ASN A 153 -1.30 -9.15 10.17
CA ASN A 153 -1.04 -10.59 10.22
C ASN A 153 -0.38 -11.16 8.94
N LYS A 154 0.31 -10.32 8.18
CA LYS A 154 1.09 -10.77 7.03
C LYS A 154 2.15 -11.80 7.45
N ASP A 155 2.85 -11.53 8.55
CA ASP A 155 3.88 -12.43 9.07
C ASP A 155 3.29 -13.80 9.48
N GLU A 156 2.12 -13.83 10.10
CA GLU A 156 1.41 -15.06 10.44
C GLU A 156 1.04 -15.88 9.18
N TYR A 157 0.64 -15.20 8.11
CA TYR A 157 0.32 -15.82 6.84
C TYR A 157 1.58 -16.41 6.17
N ILE A 158 2.70 -15.68 6.25
CA ILE A 158 4.01 -16.14 5.75
C ILE A 158 4.51 -17.33 6.55
N LYS A 159 4.42 -17.31 7.89
CA LYS A 159 4.79 -18.43 8.75
C LYS A 159 4.04 -19.73 8.38
N PHE A 160 2.75 -19.62 8.07
CA PHE A 160 1.96 -20.80 7.70
C PHE A 160 2.38 -21.35 6.33
N PHE A 161 2.35 -20.55 5.29
CA PHE A 161 2.60 -21.03 3.92
C PHE A 161 4.10 -21.13 3.59
N GLY A 162 4.93 -20.23 4.10
CA GLY A 162 6.37 -20.24 3.89
C GLY A 162 7.07 -21.23 4.82
N ASP A 163 7.03 -20.95 6.12
CA ASP A 163 7.84 -21.73 7.07
C ASP A 163 7.26 -23.15 7.27
N LYS A 164 5.98 -23.28 7.57
CA LYS A 164 5.36 -24.59 7.88
C LYS A 164 4.99 -25.42 6.66
N LEU A 165 4.43 -24.78 5.62
CA LEU A 165 4.04 -25.51 4.40
C LEU A 165 5.20 -25.68 3.40
N GLY A 166 6.27 -24.91 3.52
CA GLY A 166 7.48 -25.01 2.70
C GLY A 166 7.42 -24.32 1.34
N SER A 167 6.46 -23.40 1.11
CA SER A 167 6.42 -22.65 -0.14
C SER A 167 7.40 -21.48 -0.14
N SER A 168 8.26 -21.40 -1.14
CA SER A 168 9.17 -20.26 -1.36
C SER A 168 8.52 -19.06 -2.07
N ASN A 169 7.32 -19.23 -2.65
CA ASN A 169 6.72 -18.27 -3.58
C ASN A 169 5.70 -17.34 -2.89
N PHE A 170 6.20 -16.45 -2.03
CA PHE A 170 5.38 -15.38 -1.46
C PHE A 170 5.40 -14.13 -2.34
N LEU A 171 4.23 -13.57 -2.63
CA LEU A 171 4.06 -12.35 -3.42
C LEU A 171 3.21 -11.32 -2.67
N ASP A 172 3.59 -10.06 -2.74
CA ASP A 172 2.82 -8.95 -2.18
C ASP A 172 2.69 -7.77 -3.15
N GLU A 173 1.95 -6.74 -2.76
CA GLU A 173 1.73 -5.57 -3.59
C GLU A 173 2.99 -4.70 -3.81
N GLY A 174 4.10 -5.01 -3.17
CA GLY A 174 5.29 -4.15 -3.17
C GLY A 174 5.86 -3.85 -4.55
N SER A 175 5.96 -4.86 -5.43
CA SER A 175 6.52 -4.69 -6.78
C SER A 175 5.62 -3.90 -7.74
N ILE A 176 4.34 -3.78 -7.43
CA ILE A 176 3.39 -2.92 -8.16
C ILE A 176 3.11 -1.60 -7.43
N CYS A 177 3.81 -1.30 -6.33
CA CYS A 177 3.50 -0.15 -5.49
C CYS A 177 4.71 0.64 -4.99
N LEU A 178 5.64 0.03 -4.24
CA LEU A 178 6.57 0.80 -3.39
C LEU A 178 8.00 0.22 -3.23
N ASN A 179 8.28 -0.96 -3.71
CA ASN A 179 9.55 -1.63 -3.44
C ASN A 179 10.75 -0.85 -3.98
N THR A 180 10.62 -0.18 -5.13
CA THR A 180 11.66 0.70 -5.68
C THR A 180 12.08 1.77 -4.69
N LYS A 181 11.11 2.48 -4.09
CA LYS A 181 11.37 3.52 -3.07
C LYS A 181 12.06 2.94 -1.85
N LEU A 182 11.56 1.82 -1.34
CA LEU A 182 12.14 1.19 -0.15
C LEU A 182 13.56 0.71 -0.40
N GLY A 183 13.79 0.04 -1.53
CA GLY A 183 15.09 -0.47 -1.92
C GLY A 183 16.11 0.65 -2.16
N ALA A 184 15.74 1.66 -2.93
CA ALA A 184 16.60 2.80 -3.22
C ALA A 184 17.03 3.53 -1.93
N THR A 185 16.08 3.77 -1.01
CA THR A 185 16.40 4.46 0.25
C THR A 185 17.28 3.58 1.15
N MET A 186 16.92 2.30 1.33
CA MET A 186 17.69 1.36 2.14
C MET A 186 19.12 1.19 1.64
N LEU A 187 19.31 1.04 0.32
CA LEU A 187 20.65 0.87 -0.29
C LEU A 187 21.49 2.16 -0.23
N THR A 188 20.85 3.32 -0.18
CA THR A 188 21.55 4.62 -0.15
C THR A 188 21.94 5.04 1.26
N ILE A 189 21.07 4.89 2.27
CA ILE A 189 21.29 5.38 3.65
C ILE A 189 21.14 4.31 4.75
N GLY A 190 20.87 3.05 4.38
CA GLY A 190 20.73 1.95 5.33
C GLY A 190 19.44 1.94 6.15
N ASP A 191 18.46 2.77 5.78
CA ASP A 191 17.14 2.86 6.42
C ASP A 191 16.08 3.28 5.40
N ILE A 192 14.81 3.00 5.67
CA ILE A 192 13.71 3.48 4.82
C ILE A 192 13.34 4.94 5.07
N GLY A 193 13.73 5.47 6.24
CA GLY A 193 13.50 6.85 6.66
C GLY A 193 12.05 7.30 6.75
N GLU A 194 11.77 8.20 7.68
CA GLU A 194 10.47 8.90 7.76
C GLU A 194 10.69 10.40 7.63
N PRO A 195 9.96 11.10 6.77
CA PRO A 195 10.11 12.54 6.59
C PRO A 195 9.51 13.30 7.76
N ASP A 196 10.26 14.22 8.35
CA ASP A 196 9.80 15.15 9.39
C ASP A 196 9.24 16.42 8.75
N ILE A 197 8.00 16.34 8.26
CA ILE A 197 7.34 17.45 7.58
C ILE A 197 7.19 18.66 8.49
N ALA A 198 6.71 18.46 9.72
CA ALA A 198 6.48 19.56 10.66
C ALA A 198 7.76 20.28 11.10
N GLY A 199 8.90 19.59 11.06
CA GLY A 199 10.19 20.18 11.42
C GLY A 199 10.88 20.91 10.27
N SER A 200 10.40 20.77 9.02
CA SER A 200 10.99 21.36 7.81
C SER A 200 10.54 22.81 7.59
N ASP A 201 11.37 23.64 6.96
CA ASP A 201 11.03 25.00 6.54
C ASP A 201 10.98 25.16 5.01
N PHE A 202 11.44 24.17 4.25
CA PHE A 202 11.36 24.14 2.79
C PHE A 202 11.13 22.72 2.30
N ILE A 203 10.01 22.49 1.61
CA ILE A 203 9.62 21.15 1.17
C ILE A 203 9.42 21.10 -0.35
N ILE A 204 10.07 20.16 -1.01
CA ILE A 204 9.78 19.78 -2.39
C ILE A 204 9.02 18.46 -2.40
N ILE A 205 7.92 18.39 -3.14
CA ILE A 205 7.14 17.17 -3.38
C ILE A 205 7.09 16.86 -4.87
N SER A 206 7.54 15.69 -5.30
CA SER A 206 7.34 15.18 -6.67
C SER A 206 6.35 14.02 -6.67
N GLY A 207 5.32 14.09 -7.52
CA GLY A 207 4.39 13.00 -7.80
C GLY A 207 3.63 12.47 -6.58
N ALA A 208 3.36 13.28 -5.56
CA ALA A 208 2.68 12.82 -4.35
C ALA A 208 1.54 13.75 -3.91
N ASN A 209 0.31 13.32 -4.11
CA ASN A 209 -0.89 14.07 -3.74
C ASN A 209 -1.31 13.79 -2.29
N ARG A 210 -0.71 14.49 -1.34
CA ARG A 210 -0.88 14.26 0.11
C ARG A 210 -2.28 14.52 0.62
N PHE A 211 -3.01 15.47 0.05
CA PHE A 211 -4.36 15.84 0.49
C PHE A 211 -5.48 14.95 -0.08
N GLU A 212 -5.17 14.08 -1.04
CA GLU A 212 -6.15 13.11 -1.56
C GLU A 212 -5.74 11.65 -1.29
N SER A 213 -4.47 11.31 -1.54
CA SER A 213 -4.06 9.91 -1.51
C SER A 213 -3.99 9.31 -0.11
N LEU A 214 -3.60 10.10 0.89
CA LEU A 214 -3.46 9.65 2.27
C LEU A 214 -3.66 10.83 3.22
N ILE A 215 -4.89 11.07 3.61
CA ILE A 215 -5.25 12.14 4.55
C ILE A 215 -4.80 11.70 5.95
N THR A 216 -3.68 12.24 6.36
CA THR A 216 -3.06 11.99 7.66
C THR A 216 -2.73 13.33 8.31
N PRO A 217 -2.54 13.40 9.63
CA PRO A 217 -2.18 14.66 10.29
C PRO A 217 -0.97 15.37 9.69
N ASP A 218 0.03 14.60 9.25
CA ASP A 218 1.20 15.14 8.55
C ASP A 218 0.88 15.83 7.20
N SER A 219 -0.32 15.63 6.64
CA SER A 219 -0.78 16.44 5.52
C SER A 219 -1.16 17.86 5.96
N ILE A 220 -1.66 18.01 7.20
CA ILE A 220 -1.95 19.34 7.77
C ILE A 220 -0.64 20.08 8.06
N ASP A 221 0.40 19.35 8.46
CA ASP A 221 1.72 19.93 8.71
C ASP A 221 2.31 20.62 7.46
N LEU A 222 1.88 20.22 6.25
CA LEU A 222 2.24 20.90 4.99
C LEU A 222 1.62 22.31 4.83
N LEU A 223 0.70 22.70 5.71
CA LEU A 223 0.03 24.00 5.66
C LEU A 223 0.53 24.97 6.73
N GLN A 224 1.67 24.69 7.36
CA GLN A 224 2.25 25.59 8.35
C GLN A 224 2.81 26.84 7.67
N ASN A 225 2.51 28.02 8.21
CA ASN A 225 2.82 29.31 7.59
C ASN A 225 4.31 29.60 7.38
N GLU A 226 5.19 28.92 8.12
CA GLU A 226 6.64 29.09 8.04
C GLU A 226 7.32 28.15 7.04
N GLN A 227 6.55 27.34 6.33
CA GLN A 227 7.08 26.36 5.38
C GLN A 227 6.85 26.84 3.95
N LYS A 228 7.90 26.78 3.12
CA LYS A 228 7.76 26.93 1.67
C LYS A 228 7.53 25.56 1.03
N LEU A 229 6.39 25.39 0.37
CA LEU A 229 6.00 24.16 -0.29
C LEU A 229 6.04 24.29 -1.82
N ILE A 230 6.89 23.52 -2.46
CA ILE A 230 6.94 23.39 -3.93
C ILE A 230 6.44 22.00 -4.34
N VAL A 231 5.55 21.93 -5.32
CA VAL A 231 4.99 20.70 -5.83
C VAL A 231 5.26 20.54 -7.32
N LEU A 232 5.96 19.47 -7.68
CA LEU A 232 6.17 19.02 -9.06
C LEU A 232 5.22 17.86 -9.35
N ASP A 233 4.31 18.02 -10.31
CA ASP A 233 3.38 16.97 -10.71
C ASP A 233 2.87 17.27 -12.13
N PRO A 234 2.69 16.30 -13.02
CA PRO A 234 2.10 16.53 -14.35
C PRO A 234 0.62 16.93 -14.27
N ARG A 235 0.01 16.78 -13.11
CA ARG A 235 -1.38 17.11 -12.80
C ARG A 235 -1.43 18.14 -11.66
N CYS A 236 -2.20 19.20 -11.81
CA CYS A 236 -2.49 20.14 -10.73
C CYS A 236 -3.42 19.47 -9.70
N THR A 237 -2.80 18.77 -8.74
CA THR A 237 -3.48 18.04 -7.67
C THR A 237 -3.98 18.97 -6.57
N VAL A 238 -4.78 18.45 -5.62
CA VAL A 238 -5.17 19.24 -4.43
C VAL A 238 -3.95 19.67 -3.63
N THR A 239 -2.89 18.87 -3.60
CA THR A 239 -1.63 19.28 -2.94
C THR A 239 -0.95 20.41 -3.71
N ALA A 240 -0.94 20.33 -5.03
CA ALA A 240 -0.41 21.40 -5.89
C ALA A 240 -1.19 22.73 -5.73
N LEU A 241 -2.52 22.66 -5.60
CA LEU A 241 -3.36 23.84 -5.36
C LEU A 241 -3.13 24.53 -3.99
N LYS A 242 -2.49 23.83 -3.07
CA LYS A 242 -2.17 24.32 -1.71
C LYS A 242 -0.69 24.67 -1.54
N ALA A 243 0.11 24.45 -2.58
CA ALA A 243 1.53 24.78 -2.57
C ALA A 243 1.76 26.28 -2.82
N ASP A 244 2.87 26.81 -2.32
CA ASP A 244 3.34 28.15 -2.65
C ASP A 244 3.71 28.25 -4.13
N GLU A 245 4.23 27.14 -4.70
CA GLU A 245 4.52 27.06 -6.12
C GLU A 245 4.20 25.66 -6.66
N TYR A 246 3.35 25.61 -7.69
CA TYR A 246 3.10 24.42 -8.49
C TYR A 246 3.89 24.50 -9.80
N ILE A 247 4.60 23.41 -10.11
CA ILE A 247 5.43 23.28 -11.30
C ILE A 247 5.00 22.04 -12.07
N PRO A 248 4.38 22.20 -13.25
CA PRO A 248 4.12 21.08 -14.13
C PRO A 248 5.44 20.49 -14.65
N ILE A 249 5.54 19.17 -14.62
CA ILE A 249 6.72 18.43 -15.09
C ILE A 249 6.30 17.32 -16.05
N ASN A 250 7.14 17.05 -17.05
CA ASN A 250 6.93 15.90 -17.93
C ASN A 250 6.99 14.58 -17.15
N VAL A 251 6.11 13.64 -17.47
CA VAL A 251 6.06 12.32 -16.80
C VAL A 251 7.39 11.59 -16.98
N GLY A 252 8.00 11.17 -15.88
CA GLY A 252 9.24 10.38 -15.87
C GLY A 252 10.54 11.20 -15.88
N THR A 253 10.47 12.52 -15.96
CA THR A 253 11.67 13.37 -16.02
C THR A 253 12.11 13.94 -14.66
N ASP A 254 11.50 13.49 -13.57
CA ASP A 254 11.87 13.87 -12.21
C ASP A 254 13.36 13.61 -11.89
N LEU A 255 13.95 12.55 -12.46
CA LEU A 255 15.38 12.27 -12.33
C LEU A 255 16.24 13.39 -12.94
N ALA A 256 15.86 13.94 -14.09
CA ALA A 256 16.59 15.02 -14.74
C ALA A 256 16.58 16.30 -13.86
N PHE A 257 15.44 16.61 -13.23
CA PHE A 257 15.35 17.70 -12.27
C PHE A 257 16.30 17.47 -11.07
N CYS A 258 16.32 16.26 -10.51
CA CYS A 258 17.19 15.91 -9.39
C CYS A 258 18.69 15.98 -9.76
N LEU A 259 19.06 15.53 -10.95
CA LEU A 259 20.44 15.58 -11.42
C LEU A 259 20.92 17.02 -11.62
N ALA A 260 20.07 17.90 -12.17
CA ALA A 260 20.40 19.33 -12.28
C ALA A 260 20.54 19.99 -10.91
N MET A 261 19.64 19.73 -9.96
CA MET A 261 19.81 20.21 -8.58
C MET A 261 21.13 19.73 -7.98
N THR A 262 21.49 18.48 -8.20
CA THR A 262 22.76 17.91 -7.71
C THR A 262 23.96 18.58 -8.37
N TYR A 263 23.91 18.79 -9.69
CA TYR A 263 24.98 19.44 -10.46
C TYR A 263 25.23 20.87 -9.94
N ILE A 264 24.18 21.67 -9.80
CA ILE A 264 24.26 23.04 -9.28
C ILE A 264 24.81 23.05 -7.86
N ALA A 265 24.29 22.16 -6.99
CA ALA A 265 24.72 22.08 -5.60
C ALA A 265 26.20 21.73 -5.46
N ILE A 266 26.74 20.85 -6.32
CA ILE A 266 28.14 20.42 -6.30
C ILE A 266 29.02 21.49 -6.95
N LYS A 267 28.63 22.06 -8.10
CA LYS A 267 29.38 23.06 -8.83
C LYS A 267 29.53 24.34 -8.06
N ASP A 268 28.44 24.84 -7.45
CA ASP A 268 28.41 26.09 -6.68
C ASP A 268 28.71 25.86 -5.20
N GLU A 269 29.13 24.63 -4.81
CA GLU A 269 29.51 24.25 -3.43
C GLU A 269 28.42 24.51 -2.37
N LEU A 270 27.13 24.42 -2.74
CA LEU A 270 25.99 24.71 -1.86
C LEU A 270 25.73 23.60 -0.83
N TYR A 271 26.34 22.43 -0.97
CA TYR A 271 26.11 21.28 -0.12
C TYR A 271 26.77 21.43 1.27
N ASN A 272 26.26 20.71 2.27
CA ASN A 272 26.81 20.68 3.62
C ASN A 272 28.13 19.90 3.67
N LYS A 273 29.27 20.64 3.59
CA LYS A 273 30.62 20.05 3.51
C LYS A 273 30.95 19.14 4.70
N GLU A 274 30.63 19.58 5.92
CA GLU A 274 30.86 18.80 7.14
C GLU A 274 30.09 17.48 7.13
N PHE A 275 28.82 17.52 6.75
CA PHE A 275 27.99 16.32 6.67
C PHE A 275 28.52 15.35 5.60
N VAL A 276 28.87 15.86 4.44
CA VAL A 276 29.40 15.07 3.32
C VAL A 276 30.71 14.39 3.72
N GLN A 277 31.67 15.13 4.28
CA GLN A 277 32.94 14.58 4.75
C GLN A 277 32.75 13.45 5.77
N LYS A 278 31.78 13.58 6.66
CA LYS A 278 31.55 12.63 7.75
C LYS A 278 30.81 11.38 7.32
N TYR A 279 29.82 11.51 6.44
CA TYR A 279 28.85 10.43 6.19
C TYR A 279 28.89 9.84 4.79
N PHE A 280 29.36 10.56 3.76
CA PHE A 280 29.38 10.02 2.41
C PHE A 280 30.49 8.98 2.22
N LYS A 281 30.17 7.99 1.41
CA LYS A 281 31.11 7.03 0.86
C LYS A 281 31.23 7.25 -0.63
N ASP A 282 32.46 7.26 -1.16
CA ASP A 282 32.77 7.48 -2.58
C ASP A 282 32.27 8.85 -3.13
N PHE A 283 32.28 9.92 -2.30
CA PHE A 283 31.80 11.22 -2.73
C PHE A 283 32.57 11.82 -3.90
N ASP A 284 33.90 11.68 -3.91
CA ASP A 284 34.74 12.24 -5.00
C ASP A 284 34.39 11.62 -6.35
N LYS A 285 34.14 10.31 -6.41
CA LYS A 285 33.66 9.64 -7.62
C LYS A 285 32.28 10.17 -8.05
N TYR A 286 31.40 10.42 -7.08
CA TYR A 286 30.07 10.97 -7.35
C TYR A 286 30.16 12.41 -7.86
N LYS A 287 31.00 13.24 -7.25
CA LYS A 287 31.27 14.61 -7.65
C LYS A 287 31.81 14.66 -9.09
N GLU A 288 32.84 13.85 -9.38
CA GLU A 288 33.40 13.72 -10.73
C GLU A 288 32.35 13.31 -11.75
N HIS A 289 31.57 12.24 -11.46
CA HIS A 289 30.50 11.76 -12.33
C HIS A 289 29.49 12.86 -12.64
N ILE A 290 28.97 13.58 -11.65
CA ILE A 290 27.97 14.62 -11.83
C ILE A 290 28.53 15.81 -12.64
N LEU A 291 29.75 16.25 -12.35
CA LEU A 291 30.37 17.40 -13.05
C LEU A 291 30.70 17.05 -14.50
N LYS A 292 31.24 15.84 -14.76
CA LYS A 292 31.57 15.39 -16.11
C LYS A 292 30.31 15.19 -16.99
N SER A 293 29.18 14.83 -16.40
CA SER A 293 27.91 14.59 -17.13
C SER A 293 27.20 15.88 -17.53
N GLU A 294 27.66 17.05 -17.03
CA GLU A 294 27.12 18.38 -17.36
C GLU A 294 25.59 18.51 -17.26
N TYR A 295 25.00 17.97 -16.20
CA TYR A 295 23.55 18.05 -15.93
C TYR A 295 23.12 19.47 -15.57
N THR A 296 23.29 20.43 -16.48
CA THR A 296 22.97 21.85 -16.28
C THR A 296 21.46 22.08 -16.16
N ALA A 297 21.08 23.25 -15.65
CA ALA A 297 19.66 23.64 -15.62
C ALA A 297 19.05 23.69 -17.03
N GLN A 298 19.80 24.14 -18.03
CA GLN A 298 19.38 24.19 -19.44
C GLN A 298 19.18 22.79 -20.03
N TRP A 299 20.08 21.85 -19.71
CA TRP A 299 19.90 20.45 -20.07
C TRP A 299 18.61 19.89 -19.44
N ALA A 300 18.37 20.12 -18.16
CA ALA A 300 17.18 19.64 -17.48
C ALA A 300 15.88 20.32 -18.00
N GLU A 301 15.93 21.60 -18.38
CA GLU A 301 14.80 22.28 -19.05
C GLU A 301 14.39 21.53 -20.33
N SER A 302 15.36 21.08 -21.14
CA SER A 302 15.07 20.32 -22.36
C SER A 302 14.33 19.00 -22.12
N LYS A 303 14.45 18.38 -20.92
CA LYS A 303 13.80 17.13 -20.54
C LYS A 303 12.49 17.37 -19.79
N THR A 304 12.51 18.27 -18.82
CA THR A 304 11.42 18.48 -17.86
C THR A 304 10.38 19.50 -18.32
N HIS A 305 10.75 20.39 -19.24
CA HIS A 305 10.05 21.63 -19.61
C HIS A 305 9.93 22.63 -18.45
N ILE A 306 10.73 22.49 -17.39
CA ILE A 306 10.84 23.49 -16.32
C ILE A 306 11.91 24.50 -16.72
N PRO A 307 11.61 25.80 -16.77
CA PRO A 307 12.61 26.81 -17.16
C PRO A 307 13.88 26.75 -16.29
N ALA A 308 15.05 26.82 -16.92
CA ALA A 308 16.36 26.69 -16.27
C ALA A 308 16.51 27.63 -15.07
N HIS A 309 16.12 28.89 -15.20
CA HIS A 309 16.18 29.86 -14.12
C HIS A 309 15.33 29.47 -12.89
N LYS A 310 14.23 28.72 -13.09
CA LYS A 310 13.42 28.18 -11.97
C LYS A 310 14.15 27.04 -11.29
N ILE A 311 14.77 26.12 -12.05
CA ILE A 311 15.57 25.03 -11.50
C ILE A 311 16.72 25.59 -10.65
N GLU A 312 17.44 26.59 -11.15
CA GLU A 312 18.53 27.26 -10.43
C GLU A 312 18.04 27.91 -9.14
N ARG A 313 16.95 28.70 -9.23
CA ARG A 313 16.37 29.37 -8.06
C ARG A 313 15.93 28.38 -6.99
N ILE A 314 15.16 27.37 -7.37
CA ILE A 314 14.66 26.34 -6.44
C ILE A 314 15.82 25.61 -5.77
N THR A 315 16.86 25.31 -6.52
CA THR A 315 18.06 24.65 -5.96
C THR A 315 18.75 25.53 -4.93
N LYS A 316 18.99 26.81 -5.24
CA LYS A 316 19.61 27.76 -4.30
C LYS A 316 18.75 27.97 -3.06
N ASP A 317 17.44 28.16 -3.24
CA ASP A 317 16.48 28.30 -2.12
C ASP A 317 16.49 27.06 -1.23
N PHE A 318 16.50 25.84 -1.81
CA PHE A 318 16.51 24.58 -1.08
C PHE A 318 17.78 24.43 -0.24
N PHE A 319 18.96 24.58 -0.84
CA PHE A 319 20.22 24.42 -0.14
C PHE A 319 20.53 25.59 0.83
N GLY A 320 19.93 26.76 0.60
CA GLY A 320 20.00 27.93 1.50
C GLY A 320 19.07 27.84 2.71
N SER A 321 18.12 26.90 2.71
CA SER A 321 17.19 26.70 3.82
C SER A 321 17.86 26.00 5.01
N LYS A 322 17.38 26.28 6.23
CA LYS A 322 17.92 25.69 7.45
C LYS A 322 17.58 24.21 7.60
N ARG A 323 16.40 23.79 7.17
CA ARG A 323 15.84 22.45 7.31
C ARG A 323 15.09 22.01 6.04
N PRO A 324 15.79 21.91 4.91
CA PRO A 324 15.16 21.51 3.65
C PRO A 324 14.81 20.04 3.64
N LEU A 325 13.70 19.69 2.97
CA LEU A 325 13.23 18.33 2.79
C LEU A 325 12.76 18.10 1.36
N TYR A 326 13.41 17.24 0.61
CA TYR A 326 12.84 16.67 -0.57
C TYR A 326 12.05 15.43 -0.16
N TYR A 327 10.72 15.53 -0.19
CA TYR A 327 9.82 14.51 0.33
C TYR A 327 9.86 13.24 -0.52
N LEU A 328 10.31 12.12 0.04
CA LEU A 328 10.54 10.86 -0.69
C LEU A 328 9.28 10.19 -1.27
N GLY A 329 8.09 10.71 -0.98
CA GLY A 329 6.85 10.04 -1.36
C GLY A 329 6.65 8.69 -0.65
N ARG A 330 5.55 8.02 -0.96
CA ARG A 330 5.26 6.69 -0.39
C ARG A 330 5.20 5.58 -1.44
N ARG A 331 5.04 5.92 -2.72
CA ARG A 331 4.87 4.99 -3.82
C ARG A 331 5.97 5.15 -4.85
N SER A 332 6.11 4.15 -5.70
CA SER A 332 6.77 4.26 -6.99
C SER A 332 6.08 5.32 -7.86
N VAL A 333 6.82 5.97 -8.73
CA VAL A 333 6.24 6.81 -9.80
C VAL A 333 5.99 6.00 -11.07
N TRP A 334 6.26 4.69 -11.05
CA TRP A 334 6.01 3.72 -12.11
C TRP A 334 6.64 4.07 -13.46
N VAL A 335 7.84 4.59 -13.43
CA VAL A 335 8.66 4.86 -14.60
C VAL A 335 9.96 4.04 -14.53
N GLU A 336 10.62 3.86 -15.67
CA GLU A 336 11.77 2.97 -15.81
C GLU A 336 12.97 3.42 -14.94
N ASN A 337 13.16 4.73 -14.80
CA ASN A 337 14.25 5.30 -13.99
C ASN A 337 13.89 5.57 -12.52
N ASP A 338 12.74 5.06 -12.01
CA ASP A 338 12.25 5.36 -10.64
C ASP A 338 13.30 5.00 -9.58
N PHE A 339 14.04 3.90 -9.73
CA PHE A 339 15.08 3.53 -8.76
C PHE A 339 16.18 4.58 -8.66
N GLN A 340 16.71 5.07 -9.76
CA GLN A 340 17.75 6.11 -9.76
C GLN A 340 17.19 7.47 -9.33
N PHE A 341 15.96 7.78 -9.70
CA PHE A 341 15.26 8.97 -9.22
C PHE A 341 15.13 8.97 -7.68
N ARG A 342 14.72 7.85 -7.10
CA ARG A 342 14.60 7.73 -5.63
C ARG A 342 15.95 7.87 -4.93
N ARG A 343 17.01 7.31 -5.51
CA ARG A 343 18.37 7.50 -5.00
C ARG A 343 18.79 8.96 -5.08
N ALA A 344 18.54 9.64 -6.21
CA ALA A 344 18.85 11.06 -6.38
C ALA A 344 18.14 11.94 -5.33
N MET A 345 16.85 11.69 -5.06
CA MET A 345 16.12 12.40 -3.99
C MET A 345 16.78 12.22 -2.62
N VAL A 346 17.20 10.98 -2.28
CA VAL A 346 17.87 10.69 -1.00
C VAL A 346 19.22 11.39 -0.94
N LEU A 347 19.98 11.38 -2.02
CA LEU A 347 21.30 12.02 -2.11
C LEU A 347 21.19 13.56 -2.01
N ILE A 348 20.17 14.19 -2.59
CA ILE A 348 19.89 15.64 -2.43
C ILE A 348 19.65 15.95 -0.94
N ASN A 349 18.81 15.19 -0.25
CA ASN A 349 18.61 15.37 1.19
C ASN A 349 19.91 15.17 1.98
N ALA A 350 20.73 14.22 1.58
CA ALA A 350 22.03 13.97 2.22
C ALA A 350 23.04 15.11 1.94
N LEU A 351 23.11 15.62 0.71
CA LEU A 351 23.95 16.78 0.37
C LEU A 351 23.55 18.04 1.18
N ALA A 352 22.25 18.23 1.41
CA ALA A 352 21.75 19.30 2.28
C ALA A 352 22.00 19.04 3.80
N GLY A 353 22.52 17.86 4.17
CA GLY A 353 22.69 17.46 5.56
C GLY A 353 21.39 17.11 6.29
N SER A 354 20.33 16.82 5.57
CA SER A 354 18.98 16.58 6.10
C SER A 354 18.67 15.12 6.43
N ILE A 355 19.68 14.27 6.63
CA ILE A 355 19.49 12.88 7.08
C ILE A 355 19.70 12.78 8.58
N ASN A 356 18.75 12.16 9.25
CA ASN A 356 18.69 11.96 10.70
C ASN A 356 18.81 13.27 11.51
N ARG A 357 18.18 14.33 10.98
CA ARG A 357 18.08 15.66 11.60
C ARG A 357 16.64 16.18 11.52
N LYS A 358 16.28 17.07 12.47
CA LYS A 358 14.97 17.74 12.50
C LYS A 358 14.66 18.40 11.15
N GLY A 359 13.44 18.19 10.65
CA GLY A 359 12.97 18.72 9.37
C GLY A 359 13.50 17.98 8.14
N GLY A 360 14.26 16.90 8.34
CA GLY A 360 14.76 16.05 7.26
C GLY A 360 14.16 14.65 7.29
N ILE A 361 14.95 13.65 6.87
CA ILE A 361 14.60 12.24 6.90
C ILE A 361 15.12 11.63 8.20
N ILE A 362 14.22 11.19 9.07
CA ILE A 362 14.53 10.63 10.39
C ILE A 362 14.57 9.11 10.30
N PHE A 363 15.56 8.49 10.90
CA PHE A 363 15.61 7.03 11.07
C PHE A 363 14.60 6.58 12.11
N GLY A 364 13.84 5.55 11.77
CA GLY A 364 12.82 5.04 12.66
C GLY A 364 13.39 4.37 13.92
N GLN A 365 12.67 4.51 15.03
CA GLN A 365 12.97 3.82 16.30
C GLN A 365 11.82 2.84 16.60
N PRO A 366 11.90 1.56 16.16
CA PRO A 366 10.86 0.60 16.49
C PRO A 366 10.94 0.22 17.97
N ILE A 367 9.79 0.10 18.61
CA ILE A 367 9.69 -0.70 19.82
C ILE A 367 9.80 -2.15 19.36
N LYS A 368 10.91 -2.81 19.67
CA LYS A 368 11.17 -4.17 19.23
C LYS A 368 10.22 -5.14 19.93
N LEU A 369 9.39 -5.81 19.15
CA LEU A 369 8.62 -6.95 19.60
C LEU A 369 9.47 -8.22 19.48
N PRO A 370 9.43 -9.13 20.43
CA PRO A 370 10.03 -10.46 20.28
C PRO A 370 9.46 -11.17 19.06
N GLN A 371 10.29 -11.88 18.35
CA GLN A 371 9.85 -12.76 17.28
C GLN A 371 9.57 -14.15 17.87
N GLU A 372 8.45 -14.74 17.48
CA GLU A 372 8.18 -16.13 17.78
C GLU A 372 8.96 -16.99 16.78
N GLU A 373 9.80 -17.86 17.29
CA GLU A 373 10.47 -18.87 16.49
C GLU A 373 9.46 -19.92 16.03
N VAL A 374 9.60 -20.36 14.81
CA VAL A 374 8.78 -21.40 14.20
C VAL A 374 9.69 -22.59 13.93
N ASN A 375 9.41 -23.73 14.60
CA ASN A 375 10.01 -24.97 14.21
C ASN A 375 9.41 -25.40 12.88
N ALA A 376 10.18 -25.36 11.80
CA ALA A 376 9.74 -25.57 10.43
C ALA A 376 10.45 -26.76 9.80
N PRO A 377 9.73 -27.64 9.06
CA PRO A 377 10.33 -28.76 8.39
C PRO A 377 11.21 -28.30 7.22
N MET A 378 12.24 -29.07 6.93
CA MET A 378 12.97 -28.98 5.67
C MET A 378 12.29 -29.92 4.66
N TYR A 379 12.11 -29.41 3.44
CA TYR A 379 11.50 -30.17 2.35
C TYR A 379 12.55 -30.40 1.26
N ALA A 380 12.92 -31.63 1.03
CA ALA A 380 14.01 -32.01 0.11
C ALA A 380 13.78 -31.49 -1.34
N ASN A 381 12.52 -31.49 -1.79
CA ASN A 381 12.15 -31.06 -3.14
C ASN A 381 11.79 -29.56 -3.24
N ALA A 382 11.94 -28.78 -2.16
CA ALA A 382 11.66 -27.35 -2.21
C ALA A 382 12.75 -26.61 -3.01
N GLN A 383 12.33 -25.76 -3.94
CA GLN A 383 13.21 -24.98 -4.79
C GLN A 383 13.15 -23.50 -4.46
N ALA A 384 14.20 -22.76 -4.78
CA ALA A 384 14.23 -21.32 -4.62
C ALA A 384 13.18 -20.65 -5.53
N ARG A 385 12.71 -19.48 -5.11
CA ARG A 385 11.80 -18.67 -5.93
C ARG A 385 12.49 -18.20 -7.23
N PHE A 386 11.75 -18.10 -8.30
CA PHE A 386 12.25 -17.76 -9.65
C PHE A 386 11.88 -16.35 -10.11
N ASP A 387 10.96 -15.70 -9.44
CA ASP A 387 10.44 -14.38 -9.86
C ASP A 387 11.42 -13.22 -9.68
N LEU A 388 12.55 -13.48 -9.02
CA LEU A 388 13.65 -12.53 -8.88
C LEU A 388 14.81 -12.77 -9.86
N ASP A 389 14.76 -13.82 -10.67
CA ASP A 389 15.80 -14.08 -11.66
C ASP A 389 15.85 -12.96 -12.72
N GLY A 390 17.05 -12.46 -12.99
CA GLY A 390 17.26 -11.33 -13.89
C GLY A 390 16.95 -9.96 -13.26
N ILE A 391 16.70 -9.91 -11.94
CA ILE A 391 16.52 -8.68 -11.16
C ILE A 391 17.71 -8.51 -10.24
N VAL A 392 18.35 -7.32 -10.27
CA VAL A 392 19.62 -7.10 -9.56
C VAL A 392 19.47 -7.15 -8.04
N TYR A 393 18.48 -6.48 -7.49
CA TYR A 393 18.26 -6.45 -6.04
C TYR A 393 16.99 -7.20 -5.64
N GLY A 394 15.84 -6.81 -6.19
CA GLY A 394 14.55 -7.43 -5.88
C GLY A 394 14.15 -7.37 -4.39
N SER A 395 12.91 -7.69 -4.10
CA SER A 395 12.42 -7.85 -2.73
C SER A 395 12.30 -9.33 -2.38
N SER A 396 13.21 -9.85 -1.57
CA SER A 396 13.14 -11.25 -1.10
C SER A 396 11.84 -11.56 -0.32
N LYS A 397 11.23 -10.53 0.29
CA LYS A 397 10.00 -10.69 1.07
C LYS A 397 8.70 -10.54 0.29
N GLY A 398 8.70 -9.94 -0.91
CA GLY A 398 7.48 -9.62 -1.63
C GLY A 398 7.50 -9.96 -3.11
N GLY A 399 8.65 -10.32 -3.63
CA GLY A 399 8.84 -10.77 -5.00
C GLY A 399 8.58 -9.72 -6.09
N SER A 400 8.51 -10.20 -7.33
CA SER A 400 8.17 -9.41 -8.51
C SER A 400 6.99 -10.04 -9.25
N TRP A 401 5.80 -9.45 -9.12
CA TRP A 401 4.57 -9.97 -9.73
C TRP A 401 4.66 -10.11 -11.25
N LEU A 402 5.18 -9.09 -11.93
CA LEU A 402 5.19 -9.09 -13.39
C LEU A 402 6.18 -10.10 -13.94
N ASN A 403 7.36 -10.23 -13.31
CA ASN A 403 8.33 -11.27 -13.70
C ASN A 403 7.81 -12.68 -13.38
N PHE A 404 7.17 -12.88 -12.22
CA PHE A 404 6.52 -14.13 -11.84
C PHE A 404 5.50 -14.55 -12.89
N ARG A 405 4.57 -13.65 -13.23
CA ARG A 405 3.51 -13.90 -14.22
C ARG A 405 4.09 -14.17 -15.62
N GLU A 406 5.06 -13.39 -16.05
CA GLU A 406 5.66 -13.54 -17.37
C GLU A 406 6.35 -14.90 -17.52
N LYS A 407 7.16 -15.31 -16.53
CA LYS A 407 7.84 -16.60 -16.56
C LYS A 407 6.87 -17.78 -16.59
N LEU A 408 5.75 -17.69 -15.89
CA LEU A 408 4.71 -18.74 -15.94
C LEU A 408 4.05 -18.81 -17.30
N LEU A 409 3.69 -17.67 -17.91
CA LEU A 409 2.99 -17.63 -19.19
C LEU A 409 3.89 -17.96 -20.39
N THR A 410 5.19 -17.77 -20.28
CA THR A 410 6.18 -18.12 -21.32
C THR A 410 6.83 -19.49 -21.10
N ASN A 411 6.38 -20.26 -20.07
CA ASN A 411 6.97 -21.53 -19.68
C ASN A 411 8.49 -21.47 -19.42
N SER A 412 8.99 -20.32 -18.95
CA SER A 412 10.41 -20.13 -18.60
C SER A 412 10.66 -20.23 -17.08
N SER A 413 9.66 -20.59 -16.31
CA SER A 413 9.82 -20.93 -14.88
C SER A 413 10.48 -22.31 -14.73
N PRO A 414 11.40 -22.50 -13.75
CA PRO A 414 12.11 -23.78 -13.56
C PRO A 414 11.20 -24.90 -13.04
N TYR A 415 10.06 -24.55 -12.51
CA TYR A 415 9.01 -25.47 -12.03
C TYR A 415 7.61 -24.85 -12.21
N PRO A 416 6.56 -25.66 -12.35
CA PRO A 416 5.20 -25.14 -12.51
C PRO A 416 4.65 -24.62 -11.17
N ILE A 417 3.85 -23.56 -11.22
CA ILE A 417 2.96 -23.22 -10.09
C ILE A 417 1.59 -23.83 -10.38
N LYS A 418 1.10 -24.63 -9.44
CA LYS A 418 -0.15 -25.38 -9.55
C LYS A 418 -1.22 -24.92 -8.57
N THR A 419 -0.80 -24.34 -7.45
CA THR A 419 -1.71 -23.86 -6.41
C THR A 419 -1.42 -22.42 -6.08
N MET A 420 -2.47 -21.60 -5.92
CA MET A 420 -2.35 -20.23 -5.46
C MET A 420 -3.34 -19.92 -4.33
N PHE A 421 -2.81 -19.49 -3.18
CA PHE A 421 -3.59 -18.96 -2.07
C PHE A 421 -3.54 -17.44 -2.11
N ILE A 422 -4.70 -16.78 -2.25
CA ILE A 422 -4.82 -15.33 -2.41
C ILE A 422 -5.60 -14.77 -1.23
N ARG A 423 -5.01 -13.84 -0.48
CA ARG A 423 -5.68 -13.16 0.62
C ARG A 423 -5.67 -11.66 0.43
N LYS A 424 -6.86 -11.04 0.46
CA LYS A 424 -7.02 -9.57 0.37
C LYS A 424 -6.25 -8.93 -0.76
N HIS A 425 -6.13 -9.59 -1.88
CA HIS A 425 -5.43 -9.07 -3.04
C HIS A 425 -6.27 -9.27 -4.30
N ASN A 426 -6.89 -8.20 -4.79
CA ASN A 426 -7.70 -8.25 -6.00
C ASN A 426 -6.81 -8.16 -7.25
N LEU A 427 -6.13 -9.27 -7.60
CA LEU A 427 -5.21 -9.36 -8.73
C LEU A 427 -5.83 -8.94 -10.05
N MET A 428 -7.11 -9.28 -10.26
CA MET A 428 -7.89 -8.93 -11.46
C MET A 428 -8.17 -7.44 -11.59
N GLN A 429 -7.91 -6.65 -10.53
CA GLN A 429 -8.10 -5.20 -10.54
C GLN A 429 -6.83 -4.41 -10.16
N ASN A 430 -5.77 -5.09 -9.67
CA ASN A 430 -4.55 -4.42 -9.23
C ASN A 430 -3.37 -4.62 -10.17
N MET A 431 -3.42 -5.62 -11.05
CA MET A 431 -2.32 -5.96 -11.95
C MET A 431 -2.54 -5.34 -13.33
N PRO A 432 -1.53 -4.66 -13.90
CA PRO A 432 -1.62 -4.20 -15.29
C PRO A 432 -1.75 -5.40 -16.24
N ASN A 433 -2.44 -5.21 -17.35
CA ASN A 433 -2.76 -6.26 -18.32
C ASN A 433 -3.56 -7.40 -17.69
N ILE A 434 -4.82 -7.11 -17.40
CA ILE A 434 -5.76 -8.08 -16.75
C ILE A 434 -5.86 -9.39 -17.54
N THR A 435 -5.78 -9.34 -18.88
CA THR A 435 -5.84 -10.53 -19.74
C THR A 435 -4.74 -11.54 -19.38
N LYS A 436 -3.50 -11.09 -19.17
CA LYS A 436 -2.41 -11.97 -18.72
C LYS A 436 -2.65 -12.49 -17.29
N THR A 437 -3.18 -11.66 -16.40
CA THR A 437 -3.52 -12.08 -15.03
C THR A 437 -4.57 -13.17 -15.04
N LYS A 438 -5.61 -13.02 -15.86
CA LYS A 438 -6.65 -14.04 -16.04
C LYS A 438 -6.04 -15.36 -16.54
N LYS A 439 -5.21 -15.33 -17.60
CA LYS A 439 -4.50 -16.51 -18.12
C LYS A 439 -3.64 -17.17 -17.04
N MET A 440 -2.91 -16.40 -16.23
CA MET A 440 -2.11 -16.93 -15.12
C MET A 440 -2.98 -17.71 -14.11
N LEU A 441 -4.15 -17.19 -13.74
CA LEU A 441 -5.06 -17.88 -12.83
C LEU A 441 -5.72 -19.11 -13.49
N GLU A 442 -5.96 -19.09 -14.79
CA GLU A 442 -6.55 -20.21 -15.55
C GLU A 442 -5.66 -21.45 -15.61
N ILE A 443 -4.33 -21.29 -15.61
CA ILE A 443 -3.39 -22.43 -15.64
C ILE A 443 -3.16 -23.09 -14.27
N MET A 444 -3.72 -22.54 -13.18
CA MET A 444 -3.63 -23.15 -11.84
C MET A 444 -4.61 -24.31 -11.70
N ASP A 445 -4.18 -25.37 -11.04
CA ASP A 445 -5.04 -26.51 -10.71
C ASP A 445 -5.93 -26.21 -9.49
N LEU A 446 -5.45 -25.34 -8.55
CA LEU A 446 -6.20 -24.91 -7.38
C LEU A 446 -5.95 -23.42 -7.08
N VAL A 447 -7.03 -22.63 -7.03
CA VAL A 447 -7.03 -21.23 -6.57
C VAL A 447 -7.95 -21.08 -5.37
N VAL A 448 -7.39 -20.67 -4.23
CA VAL A 448 -8.13 -20.42 -2.99
C VAL A 448 -8.08 -18.92 -2.68
N VAL A 449 -9.23 -18.28 -2.56
CA VAL A 449 -9.34 -16.86 -2.21
C VAL A 449 -9.91 -16.70 -0.80
N ILE A 450 -9.24 -15.90 0.03
CA ILE A 450 -9.65 -15.53 1.39
C ILE A 450 -9.91 -14.05 1.39
N ASP A 451 -11.18 -13.64 1.40
CA ASP A 451 -11.56 -12.23 1.30
C ASP A 451 -12.84 -11.93 2.10
N THR A 452 -13.18 -10.65 2.19
CA THR A 452 -14.41 -10.15 2.80
C THR A 452 -15.53 -9.92 1.78
N LEU A 453 -15.17 -9.70 0.52
CA LEU A 453 -16.08 -9.36 -0.58
C LEU A 453 -15.84 -10.27 -1.80
N PRO A 454 -16.86 -10.54 -2.62
CA PRO A 454 -16.77 -11.32 -3.86
C PRO A 454 -16.11 -10.49 -4.99
N SER A 455 -14.80 -10.22 -4.84
CA SER A 455 -14.01 -9.45 -5.82
C SER A 455 -13.86 -10.18 -7.16
N ASP A 456 -13.47 -9.46 -8.22
CA ASP A 456 -13.17 -10.05 -9.54
C ASP A 456 -12.15 -11.20 -9.45
N THR A 457 -11.24 -11.14 -8.47
CA THR A 457 -10.32 -12.24 -8.20
C THR A 457 -11.01 -13.43 -7.52
N ALA A 458 -11.97 -13.15 -6.65
CA ALA A 458 -12.77 -14.22 -6.03
C ALA A 458 -13.56 -15.02 -7.08
N LEU A 459 -14.05 -14.38 -8.15
CA LEU A 459 -14.70 -15.07 -9.26
C LEU A 459 -13.78 -16.05 -10.01
N MET A 460 -12.45 -15.92 -9.86
CA MET A 460 -11.46 -16.83 -10.44
C MET A 460 -11.09 -18.00 -9.51
N ALA A 461 -11.65 -18.07 -8.31
CA ALA A 461 -11.30 -19.09 -7.31
C ALA A 461 -12.01 -20.42 -7.54
N ASP A 462 -11.40 -21.51 -7.08
CA ASP A 462 -12.06 -22.82 -6.89
C ASP A 462 -12.76 -22.87 -5.53
N VAL A 463 -12.14 -22.22 -4.51
CA VAL A 463 -12.70 -22.11 -3.16
C VAL A 463 -12.60 -20.68 -2.68
N ILE A 464 -13.72 -20.15 -2.17
CA ILE A 464 -13.77 -18.82 -1.52
C ILE A 464 -14.04 -19.03 -0.02
N LEU A 465 -13.17 -18.45 0.81
CA LEU A 465 -13.27 -18.53 2.26
C LEU A 465 -13.57 -17.12 2.85
N PRO A 466 -14.72 -16.93 3.53
CA PRO A 466 -15.11 -15.63 4.06
C PRO A 466 -14.25 -15.23 5.27
N GLU A 467 -13.46 -14.15 5.12
CA GLU A 467 -12.71 -13.56 6.23
C GLU A 467 -13.55 -12.52 6.99
N CYS A 468 -13.37 -12.44 8.31
CA CYS A 468 -13.94 -11.35 9.13
C CYS A 468 -13.38 -9.99 8.70
N THR A 469 -14.18 -8.93 8.87
CA THR A 469 -13.68 -7.57 8.82
C THR A 469 -12.76 -7.28 10.02
N TYR A 470 -12.09 -6.13 9.98
CA TYR A 470 -11.17 -5.73 11.04
C TYR A 470 -11.85 -5.36 12.37
N LEU A 471 -13.15 -5.18 12.39
CA LEU A 471 -13.94 -4.93 13.62
C LEU A 471 -14.37 -6.22 14.32
N GLU A 472 -14.28 -7.35 13.64
CA GLU A 472 -14.76 -8.66 14.10
C GLU A 472 -13.65 -9.56 14.65
N ARG A 473 -12.41 -9.10 14.71
CA ARG A 473 -11.26 -9.91 15.14
C ARG A 473 -10.25 -9.14 15.97
N GLU A 474 -9.50 -9.86 16.75
CA GLU A 474 -8.24 -9.41 17.32
C GLU A 474 -7.10 -9.74 16.38
N ASP A 475 -6.07 -8.90 16.30
CA ASP A 475 -4.84 -9.15 15.54
C ASP A 475 -3.62 -9.04 16.46
N MET A 476 -2.46 -9.58 16.03
CA MET A 476 -1.20 -9.42 16.77
C MET A 476 -0.87 -7.95 17.01
N VAL A 477 -0.26 -7.66 18.13
CA VAL A 477 0.26 -6.32 18.45
C VAL A 477 1.25 -5.91 17.38
N VAL A 478 1.18 -4.66 16.95
CA VAL A 478 2.07 -4.09 15.95
C VAL A 478 2.91 -2.96 16.55
N SER A 479 4.18 -2.90 16.17
CA SER A 479 5.06 -1.79 16.45
C SER A 479 5.06 -0.80 15.28
N PHE A 480 4.79 0.46 15.59
CA PHE A 480 4.93 1.55 14.62
C PHE A 480 6.33 2.15 14.75
N ASN A 481 7.10 1.98 13.68
CA ASN A 481 8.46 2.50 13.55
C ASN A 481 8.41 3.82 12.77
N ARG A 482 8.13 4.90 13.48
CA ARG A 482 7.99 6.24 12.91
C ARG A 482 8.58 7.29 13.84
N LEU A 483 8.29 8.57 13.57
CA LEU A 483 8.67 9.68 14.44
C LEU A 483 8.16 9.49 15.88
N GLU A 484 6.97 8.89 16.03
CA GLU A 484 6.39 8.53 17.33
C GLU A 484 6.30 7.01 17.51
N PRO A 485 7.37 6.35 17.99
CA PRO A 485 7.36 4.92 18.23
C PRO A 485 6.26 4.51 19.21
N SER A 486 5.42 3.56 18.79
CA SER A 486 4.30 3.11 19.61
C SER A 486 3.94 1.65 19.32
N LEU A 487 3.37 0.98 20.33
CA LEU A 487 2.67 -0.28 20.16
C LEU A 487 1.18 0.01 19.98
N ALA A 488 0.55 -0.74 19.11
CA ALA A 488 -0.90 -0.69 18.97
C ALA A 488 -1.48 -2.08 18.73
N MET A 489 -2.71 -2.28 19.24
CA MET A 489 -3.41 -3.56 19.16
C MET A 489 -4.81 -3.37 18.60
N ARG A 490 -5.20 -4.24 17.72
CA ARG A 490 -6.59 -4.35 17.29
C ARG A 490 -7.32 -5.27 18.25
N ASN A 491 -8.29 -4.72 18.96
CA ASN A 491 -9.22 -5.52 19.76
C ASN A 491 -10.41 -5.94 18.91
N GLN A 492 -10.98 -7.09 19.20
CA GLN A 492 -12.26 -7.51 18.62
C GLN A 492 -13.37 -6.61 19.19
N VAL A 493 -14.10 -5.94 18.29
CA VAL A 493 -15.20 -5.02 18.65
C VAL A 493 -16.50 -5.78 18.82
N ILE A 494 -16.85 -6.63 17.84
CA ILE A 494 -18.02 -7.51 17.89
C ILE A 494 -17.63 -8.92 17.46
N LYS A 495 -18.51 -9.89 17.75
CA LYS A 495 -18.35 -11.25 17.22
C LYS A 495 -18.40 -11.26 15.69
N PRO A 496 -17.72 -12.21 15.02
CA PRO A 496 -17.85 -12.39 13.59
C PRO A 496 -19.31 -12.50 13.14
N LEU A 497 -19.67 -11.72 12.13
CA LEU A 497 -20.98 -11.82 11.50
C LEU A 497 -20.98 -13.02 10.53
N TYR A 498 -22.13 -13.62 10.38
CA TYR A 498 -22.33 -14.81 9.53
C TYR A 498 -21.37 -15.97 9.91
N GLU A 499 -20.91 -16.72 8.93
CA GLU A 499 -19.93 -17.79 9.11
C GLU A 499 -18.48 -17.33 8.86
N SER A 500 -18.22 -16.01 8.84
CA SER A 500 -16.87 -15.49 8.59
C SER A 500 -15.92 -15.86 9.75
N ARG A 501 -14.64 -16.08 9.41
CA ARG A 501 -13.58 -16.44 10.37
C ARG A 501 -12.41 -15.47 10.29
N SER A 502 -11.70 -15.30 11.38
CA SER A 502 -10.40 -14.63 11.34
C SER A 502 -9.40 -15.45 10.52
N MET A 503 -8.41 -14.80 9.93
CA MET A 503 -7.35 -15.49 9.18
C MET A 503 -6.70 -16.60 10.02
N GLN A 504 -6.41 -16.34 11.30
CA GLN A 504 -5.83 -17.35 12.20
C GLN A 504 -6.74 -18.57 12.35
N ASN A 505 -8.05 -18.35 12.50
CA ASN A 505 -9.00 -19.46 12.61
C ASN A 505 -9.17 -20.23 11.30
N ILE A 506 -9.07 -19.54 10.14
CA ILE A 506 -9.05 -20.17 8.82
C ILE A 506 -7.82 -21.07 8.70
N LEU A 507 -6.63 -20.54 9.01
CA LEU A 507 -5.38 -21.30 8.92
C LEU A 507 -5.29 -22.42 9.98
N LYS A 508 -5.81 -22.20 11.20
CA LYS A 508 -5.93 -23.24 12.23
C LYS A 508 -6.76 -24.42 11.75
N GLY A 509 -7.93 -24.14 11.13
CA GLY A 509 -8.79 -25.17 10.57
C GLY A 509 -8.13 -25.91 9.41
N LEU A 510 -7.52 -25.18 8.49
CA LEU A 510 -6.79 -25.74 7.35
C LEU A 510 -5.58 -26.58 7.82
N GLY A 511 -4.78 -26.09 8.78
CA GLY A 511 -3.64 -26.79 9.35
C GLY A 511 -4.03 -28.12 9.98
N LYS A 512 -5.13 -28.16 10.75
CA LYS A 512 -5.63 -29.39 11.34
C LYS A 512 -5.95 -30.45 10.28
N LYS A 513 -6.50 -30.04 9.12
CA LYS A 513 -6.85 -30.99 8.04
C LYS A 513 -5.63 -31.40 7.21
N LEU A 514 -4.64 -30.52 7.06
CA LEU A 514 -3.48 -30.72 6.20
C LEU A 514 -2.34 -31.48 6.90
N THR A 515 -2.13 -31.30 8.20
CA THR A 515 -0.95 -31.78 8.94
C THR A 515 -0.62 -33.26 8.63
N LYS A 516 -1.50 -34.18 8.96
CA LYS A 516 -1.24 -35.62 8.76
C LYS A 516 -1.12 -36.00 7.28
N PRO A 517 -2.05 -35.61 6.37
CA PRO A 517 -1.92 -35.94 4.96
C PRO A 517 -0.64 -35.40 4.30
N LEU A 518 -0.20 -34.20 4.67
CA LEU A 518 1.04 -33.61 4.13
C LEU A 518 2.29 -34.34 4.65
N PHE A 519 2.29 -34.77 5.89
CA PHE A 519 3.38 -35.59 6.43
C PHE A 519 3.49 -36.95 5.69
N GLU A 520 2.39 -37.59 5.38
CA GLU A 520 2.39 -38.83 4.60
C GLU A 520 2.92 -38.66 3.17
N ILE A 521 2.65 -37.47 2.54
CA ILE A 521 3.23 -37.15 1.24
C ILE A 521 4.74 -36.95 1.35
N SER A 522 5.21 -36.19 2.35
CA SER A 522 6.65 -36.00 2.57
C SER A 522 7.33 -37.32 2.86
N LYS A 523 6.77 -38.17 3.74
CA LYS A 523 7.28 -39.51 4.03
C LYS A 523 7.43 -40.37 2.78
N LYS A 524 6.53 -40.22 1.78
CA LYS A 524 6.57 -40.97 0.52
C LYS A 524 7.69 -40.49 -0.42
N HIS A 525 8.04 -39.21 -0.43
CA HIS A 525 8.87 -38.59 -1.46
C HIS A 525 10.19 -37.99 -0.95
N ASP A 526 10.44 -37.97 0.37
CA ASP A 526 11.60 -37.40 1.01
C ASP A 526 12.46 -38.48 1.68
N GLU A 527 13.62 -38.77 1.08
CA GLU A 527 14.55 -39.81 1.56
C GLU A 527 15.17 -39.42 2.91
N ASP A 528 15.52 -38.15 3.14
CA ASP A 528 16.08 -37.68 4.40
C ASP A 528 15.07 -37.85 5.55
N LEU A 529 13.81 -37.57 5.28
CA LEU A 529 12.75 -37.83 6.26
C LEU A 529 12.57 -39.35 6.52
N GLN A 530 12.66 -40.19 5.49
CA GLN A 530 12.58 -41.64 5.66
C GLN A 530 13.71 -42.17 6.54
N ASP A 531 14.93 -41.66 6.35
CA ASP A 531 16.09 -42.01 7.17
C ASP A 531 15.96 -41.49 8.60
N SER A 532 15.47 -40.26 8.79
CA SER A 532 15.16 -39.72 10.10
C SER A 532 14.07 -40.56 10.83
N ILE A 533 13.09 -41.08 10.12
CA ILE A 533 12.05 -41.96 10.68
C ILE A 533 12.65 -43.29 11.12
N LYS A 534 13.58 -43.88 10.33
CA LYS A 534 14.28 -45.11 10.70
C LYS A 534 15.14 -44.93 11.97
N GLU A 535 15.82 -43.79 12.07
CA GLU A 535 16.72 -43.50 13.21
C GLU A 535 15.95 -43.14 14.48
N LEU A 536 14.98 -42.21 14.39
CA LEU A 536 14.34 -41.56 15.55
C LEU A 536 12.95 -42.16 15.87
N GLY A 537 12.35 -42.89 14.93
CA GLY A 537 10.96 -43.31 14.97
C GLY A 537 10.01 -42.22 14.46
N GLU A 538 8.91 -42.63 13.84
CA GLU A 538 7.96 -41.75 13.12
C GLU A 538 7.42 -40.62 13.99
N LYS A 539 7.02 -40.92 15.23
CA LYS A 539 6.47 -39.91 16.15
C LYS A 539 7.49 -38.77 16.44
N LYS A 540 8.74 -39.12 16.66
CA LYS A 540 9.80 -38.15 16.99
C LYS A 540 10.21 -37.37 15.75
N ALA A 541 10.38 -38.02 14.60
CA ALA A 541 10.62 -37.38 13.32
C ALA A 541 9.52 -36.35 12.97
N PHE A 542 8.26 -36.70 13.21
CA PHE A 542 7.14 -35.76 13.02
C PHE A 542 7.22 -34.54 13.95
N THR A 543 7.42 -34.73 15.26
CA THR A 543 7.38 -33.68 16.25
C THR A 543 8.63 -32.79 16.22
N GLU A 544 9.81 -33.38 16.17
CA GLU A 544 11.09 -32.65 16.12
C GLU A 544 11.33 -32.04 14.73
N GLY A 545 10.85 -32.67 13.66
CA GLY A 545 10.88 -32.13 12.31
C GLY A 545 9.91 -30.97 12.05
N GLY A 546 9.04 -30.63 13.01
CA GLY A 546 8.18 -29.46 12.90
C GLY A 546 7.00 -29.55 11.94
N TYR A 547 6.56 -30.77 11.57
CA TYR A 547 5.52 -30.99 10.55
C TYR A 547 4.09 -30.62 10.97
N ASP A 548 3.85 -30.30 12.25
CA ASP A 548 2.50 -29.90 12.71
C ASP A 548 2.20 -28.43 12.34
N LEU A 549 1.40 -28.24 11.30
CA LEU A 549 0.95 -26.93 10.85
C LEU A 549 0.00 -26.27 11.87
N SER A 550 -0.69 -27.06 12.70
CA SER A 550 -1.67 -26.53 13.67
C SER A 550 -1.00 -25.91 14.89
N GLU A 551 0.26 -26.21 15.13
CA GLU A 551 1.04 -25.74 16.29
C GLU A 551 1.12 -24.20 16.35
N LEU A 552 1.24 -23.52 15.20
CA LEU A 552 1.25 -22.07 15.10
C LEU A 552 0.05 -21.39 15.78
N TYR A 553 -1.07 -22.08 15.85
CA TYR A 553 -2.35 -21.57 16.36
C TYR A 553 -2.87 -22.37 17.55
N LYS A 554 -1.98 -23.02 18.31
CA LYS A 554 -2.34 -23.78 19.51
C LYS A 554 -3.05 -22.87 20.51
N ASN A 555 -2.52 -21.66 20.75
CA ASN A 555 -3.14 -20.64 21.56
C ASN A 555 -3.89 -19.62 20.71
N ASP A 556 -5.02 -19.15 21.21
CA ASP A 556 -5.75 -18.04 20.60
C ASP A 556 -4.93 -16.75 20.63
N ILE A 557 -5.20 -15.84 19.69
CA ILE A 557 -4.43 -14.63 19.48
C ILE A 557 -4.41 -13.72 20.69
N SER A 558 -5.49 -13.68 21.47
CA SER A 558 -5.57 -12.89 22.72
C SER A 558 -4.61 -13.40 23.79
N ILE A 559 -4.48 -14.72 23.90
CA ILE A 559 -3.54 -15.37 24.82
C ILE A 559 -2.10 -15.07 24.37
N ARG A 560 -1.81 -15.22 23.08
CA ARG A 560 -0.47 -14.94 22.50
C ARG A 560 -0.08 -13.48 22.69
N ASN A 561 -0.97 -12.52 22.39
CA ASN A 561 -0.76 -11.10 22.65
C ASN A 561 -0.46 -10.81 24.11
N ARG A 562 -1.25 -11.40 25.02
CA ARG A 562 -1.05 -11.22 26.45
C ARG A 562 0.31 -11.74 26.90
N GLN A 563 0.65 -12.98 26.55
CA GLN A 563 1.93 -13.61 26.92
C GLN A 563 3.11 -12.81 26.37
N LEU A 564 3.06 -12.40 25.07
CA LEU A 564 4.09 -11.62 24.41
C LEU A 564 4.33 -10.29 25.11
N ILE A 565 3.26 -9.55 25.38
CA ILE A 565 3.38 -8.18 25.91
C ILE A 565 3.67 -8.18 27.41
N GLU A 566 2.99 -9.02 28.21
CA GLU A 566 3.24 -9.07 29.65
C GLU A 566 4.67 -9.52 29.97
N LYS A 567 5.21 -10.48 29.21
CA LYS A 567 6.61 -10.95 29.37
C LYS A 567 7.63 -9.88 28.99
N SER A 568 7.36 -9.08 27.96
CA SER A 568 8.36 -8.17 27.37
C SER A 568 8.27 -6.74 27.90
N PHE A 569 7.08 -6.30 28.29
CA PHE A 569 6.82 -4.89 28.63
C PHE A 569 6.00 -4.74 29.93
N GLY A 570 5.47 -5.82 30.49
CA GLY A 570 4.70 -5.81 31.73
C GLY A 570 3.19 -5.72 31.53
N LYS A 571 2.45 -6.02 32.62
CA LYS A 571 0.97 -6.10 32.62
C LYS A 571 0.29 -4.75 32.32
N GLU A 572 0.86 -3.64 32.76
CA GLU A 572 0.29 -2.30 32.53
C GLU A 572 0.29 -1.92 31.05
N VAL A 573 1.31 -2.36 30.30
CA VAL A 573 1.36 -2.15 28.85
C VAL A 573 0.25 -2.93 28.15
N TYR A 574 0.04 -4.20 28.52
CA TYR A 574 -1.07 -4.98 27.97
C TYR A 574 -2.43 -4.38 28.31
N LYS A 575 -2.62 -3.92 29.55
CA LYS A 575 -3.83 -3.22 29.99
C LYS A 575 -4.07 -1.95 29.14
N SER A 576 -3.05 -1.14 28.91
CA SER A 576 -3.17 0.04 28.02
C SER A 576 -3.59 -0.33 26.60
N LEU A 577 -3.04 -1.40 26.04
CA LEU A 577 -3.42 -1.89 24.72
C LEU A 577 -4.87 -2.39 24.67
N LYS A 578 -5.37 -3.00 25.73
CA LYS A 578 -6.78 -3.44 25.84
C LYS A 578 -7.75 -2.28 26.00
N GLU A 579 -7.43 -1.30 26.84
CA GLU A 579 -8.33 -0.19 27.20
C GLU A 579 -8.21 1.02 26.24
N LYS A 580 -6.99 1.34 25.79
CA LYS A 580 -6.70 2.50 24.94
C LYS A 580 -6.35 2.12 23.51
N GLY A 581 -6.10 0.84 23.21
CA GLY A 581 -5.69 0.33 21.89
C GLY A 581 -4.24 0.66 21.51
N VAL A 582 -3.52 1.42 22.33
CA VAL A 582 -2.17 1.93 22.06
C VAL A 582 -1.36 2.05 23.33
N TRP A 583 -0.04 2.00 23.17
CA TRP A 583 0.92 2.31 24.22
C TRP A 583 2.22 2.87 23.63
N TYR A 584 2.84 3.80 24.33
CA TYR A 584 4.18 4.33 24.06
C TYR A 584 4.84 4.83 25.34
N PRO A 585 6.18 4.91 25.40
CA PRO A 585 6.87 5.39 26.59
C PRO A 585 6.44 6.80 27.00
N ASN A 586 6.25 7.03 28.30
CA ASN A 586 5.81 8.33 28.87
C ASN A 586 4.46 8.84 28.34
N MET A 587 3.53 7.93 28.03
CA MET A 587 2.23 8.23 27.45
C MET A 587 1.44 9.31 28.22
N ASP A 588 1.47 9.28 29.55
CA ASP A 588 0.71 10.24 30.37
C ASP A 588 1.25 11.67 30.29
N LYS A 589 2.57 11.82 30.15
CA LYS A 589 3.20 13.12 29.93
C LYS A 589 2.85 13.68 28.55
N TYR A 590 2.99 12.86 27.52
CA TYR A 590 2.67 13.23 26.15
C TYR A 590 1.20 13.58 25.94
N HIS A 591 0.32 12.84 26.55
CA HIS A 591 -1.13 13.08 26.42
C HIS A 591 -1.51 14.51 26.84
N ARG A 592 -0.90 15.03 27.90
CA ARG A 592 -1.14 16.40 28.35
C ARG A 592 -0.59 17.44 27.40
N GLU A 593 0.57 17.21 26.82
CA GLU A 593 1.21 18.14 25.86
C GLU A 593 0.52 18.17 24.49
N ILE A 594 0.06 17.01 23.98
CA ILE A 594 -0.63 16.87 22.69
C ILE A 594 -2.00 17.57 22.67
N PHE A 595 -2.74 17.56 23.78
CA PHE A 595 -4.11 18.10 23.83
C PHE A 595 -4.20 19.55 24.28
N ASN A 596 -3.20 20.06 24.97
CA ASN A 596 -3.15 21.46 25.39
C ASN A 596 -2.67 22.40 24.28
N ASN A 597 -1.93 21.90 23.30
CA ASN A 597 -1.42 22.68 22.16
C ASN A 597 -1.82 21.99 20.84
N SER A 598 -3.00 22.32 20.32
CA SER A 598 -3.59 21.68 19.15
C SER A 598 -2.77 21.78 17.83
N TYR A 599 -1.71 22.55 17.80
CA TYR A 599 -0.85 22.77 16.63
C TYR A 599 0.66 22.57 16.86
N GLU A 600 1.15 22.56 18.10
CA GLU A 600 2.54 22.25 18.43
C GLU A 600 2.68 20.77 18.84
N TYR A 601 2.60 19.90 17.86
CA TYR A 601 2.57 18.44 18.07
C TYR A 601 3.93 17.85 18.42
N TYR A 602 5.01 18.55 18.12
CA TYR A 602 6.34 18.04 18.45
C TYR A 602 6.72 18.42 19.86
N PRO A 603 6.96 17.46 20.74
CA PRO A 603 7.57 17.76 22.01
C PRO A 603 8.88 18.49 21.73
N LYS A 604 9.08 19.65 22.36
CA LYS A 604 10.33 20.41 22.35
C LYS A 604 11.52 19.56 22.83
N ASP A 605 11.28 18.32 23.22
CA ASP A 605 12.23 17.37 23.78
C ASP A 605 13.04 16.69 22.67
N LYS A 606 14.34 16.86 22.70
CA LYS A 606 15.35 16.41 21.73
C LYS A 606 15.40 14.89 21.48
N ARG A 607 14.59 14.08 22.18
CA ARG A 607 14.68 12.61 22.19
C ARG A 607 14.36 11.95 20.84
N TYR A 608 13.51 12.55 20.00
CA TYR A 608 13.10 11.97 18.71
C TYR A 608 14.10 12.21 17.59
N TYR A 609 14.96 13.20 17.72
CA TYR A 609 15.92 13.62 16.69
C TYR A 609 17.35 13.11 16.89
N THR A 610 17.62 12.42 17.99
CA THR A 610 18.98 11.96 18.32
C THR A 610 19.06 10.45 18.38
N ILE A 611 18.82 9.78 17.25
CA ILE A 611 19.22 8.39 17.12
C ILE A 611 20.73 8.35 16.91
N LYS A 612 21.47 7.90 17.91
CA LYS A 612 22.88 7.57 17.75
C LYS A 612 23.01 6.29 16.92
N ARG A 613 22.82 6.39 15.61
CA ARG A 613 23.01 5.29 14.67
C ARG A 613 24.18 5.62 13.76
N LYS A 614 25.15 4.73 13.68
CA LYS A 614 26.18 4.81 12.64
C LYS A 614 25.55 4.49 11.30
N PHE A 615 25.74 5.35 10.31
CA PHE A 615 25.30 5.14 8.95
C PHE A 615 26.29 5.75 7.96
N LYS A 616 26.20 5.35 6.71
CA LYS A 616 26.91 5.93 5.59
C LYS A 616 25.93 6.19 4.45
N VAL A 617 26.23 7.21 3.67
CA VAL A 617 25.51 7.56 2.43
C VAL A 617 26.27 6.93 1.26
N ASN A 618 25.67 5.94 0.62
CA ASN A 618 26.29 5.21 -0.48
C ASN A 618 25.92 5.86 -1.82
N CYS A 619 26.85 6.63 -2.40
CA CYS A 619 26.67 7.19 -3.75
C CYS A 619 26.84 6.13 -4.83
N TYR A 620 27.79 5.22 -4.66
CA TYR A 620 28.16 4.19 -5.62
C TYR A 620 27.70 2.81 -5.17
N LEU A 621 26.90 2.14 -6.01
CA LEU A 621 26.42 0.78 -5.76
C LEU A 621 27.11 -0.20 -6.73
N LYS A 622 28.20 -0.80 -6.29
CA LYS A 622 29.03 -1.73 -7.09
C LYS A 622 28.20 -2.85 -7.76
N LYS A 623 27.24 -3.42 -7.04
CA LYS A 623 26.39 -4.49 -7.60
C LYS A 623 25.60 -4.05 -8.83
N LEU A 624 25.27 -2.75 -8.98
CA LEU A 624 24.64 -2.25 -10.22
C LEU A 624 25.61 -2.32 -11.39
N SER A 625 26.84 -1.81 -11.23
CA SER A 625 27.82 -1.85 -12.31
C SER A 625 28.24 -3.28 -12.67
N ASP A 626 28.35 -4.16 -11.69
CA ASP A 626 28.65 -5.58 -11.93
C ASP A 626 27.57 -6.30 -12.78
N ASN A 627 26.36 -5.73 -12.83
CA ASN A 627 25.22 -6.23 -13.61
C ASN A 627 24.87 -5.34 -14.82
N GLY A 628 25.75 -4.45 -15.25
CA GLY A 628 25.56 -3.61 -16.44
C GLY A 628 24.65 -2.40 -16.25
N PHE A 629 24.36 -2.00 -14.99
CA PHE A 629 23.56 -0.81 -14.67
C PHE A 629 24.44 0.31 -14.10
N ASP A 630 23.93 1.56 -14.16
CA ASP A 630 24.64 2.70 -13.59
C ASP A 630 24.72 2.59 -12.07
N ALA A 631 25.96 2.58 -11.54
CA ALA A 631 26.20 2.50 -10.12
C ALA A 631 25.77 3.76 -9.33
N MET A 632 25.68 4.89 -10.02
CA MET A 632 25.26 6.20 -9.52
C MET A 632 24.03 6.69 -10.28
N PRO A 633 23.22 7.60 -9.71
CA PRO A 633 22.12 8.21 -10.44
C PRO A 633 22.61 8.83 -11.75
N THR A 634 22.10 8.33 -12.87
CA THR A 634 22.51 8.70 -14.24
C THR A 634 21.29 8.77 -15.13
N TRP A 635 21.25 9.78 -15.99
CA TRP A 635 20.25 9.86 -17.04
C TRP A 635 20.68 9.01 -18.23
N ARG A 636 19.74 8.27 -18.80
CA ARG A 636 19.92 7.52 -20.04
C ARG A 636 18.94 8.01 -21.09
N GLU A 637 19.42 8.29 -22.28
CA GLU A 637 18.58 8.76 -23.38
C GLU A 637 17.64 7.66 -23.93
N GLU A 638 17.93 6.40 -23.64
CA GLU A 638 17.04 5.28 -23.98
C GLU A 638 15.73 5.30 -23.17
N TYR A 639 15.67 6.05 -22.07
CA TYR A 639 14.42 6.25 -21.35
C TYR A 639 13.43 6.99 -22.24
N ASN A 640 12.44 6.26 -22.75
CA ASN A 640 11.46 6.81 -23.70
C ASN A 640 10.38 7.62 -22.96
N PHE A 641 10.68 8.90 -22.69
CA PHE A 641 9.70 9.83 -22.14
C PHE A 641 9.00 10.71 -23.19
N VAL A 642 9.43 10.65 -24.43
CA VAL A 642 8.79 11.36 -25.53
C VAL A 642 7.48 10.66 -25.90
N VAL A 643 6.38 11.38 -25.77
CA VAL A 643 5.06 10.87 -26.17
C VAL A 643 4.95 10.97 -27.69
N PRO A 644 4.62 9.86 -28.42
CA PRO A 644 4.44 9.91 -29.85
C PRO A 644 3.35 10.90 -30.28
N LYS A 645 3.45 11.45 -31.48
CA LYS A 645 2.44 12.33 -32.05
C LYS A 645 1.06 11.63 -32.01
N ASP A 646 0.03 12.38 -31.66
CA ASP A 646 -1.37 11.93 -31.54
C ASP A 646 -1.63 10.86 -30.47
N LYS A 647 -0.67 10.63 -29.57
CA LYS A 647 -0.84 9.84 -28.35
C LYS A 647 -0.74 10.71 -27.11
N PHE A 648 -1.14 10.13 -25.99
CA PHE A 648 -1.10 10.76 -24.66
C PHE A 648 -0.46 9.79 -23.67
N ARG A 649 0.43 10.29 -22.83
CA ARG A 649 0.98 9.54 -21.71
C ARG A 649 -0.09 9.35 -20.67
N MET A 650 -0.46 8.11 -20.41
CA MET A 650 -1.43 7.80 -19.37
C MET A 650 -0.75 7.71 -18.01
N ILE A 651 -1.28 8.44 -17.04
CA ILE A 651 -0.94 8.28 -15.63
C ILE A 651 -2.18 7.88 -14.83
N THR A 652 -1.98 7.13 -13.77
CA THR A 652 -3.06 6.67 -12.90
C THR A 652 -2.84 7.12 -11.46
N GLY A 653 -3.91 7.13 -10.69
CA GLY A 653 -3.92 7.53 -9.30
C GLY A 653 -5.22 7.12 -8.64
N ARG A 654 -5.65 7.87 -7.61
CA ARG A 654 -6.92 7.60 -6.94
C ARG A 654 -7.57 8.89 -6.44
N TYR A 655 -8.87 8.86 -6.28
CA TYR A 655 -9.61 9.90 -5.59
C TYR A 655 -9.45 9.80 -4.07
N ILE A 656 -9.87 10.83 -3.37
CA ILE A 656 -9.85 10.90 -1.90
C ILE A 656 -10.69 9.81 -1.23
N SER A 657 -11.80 9.42 -1.86
CA SER A 657 -12.70 8.34 -1.41
C SER A 657 -12.07 6.95 -1.49
N ASP A 658 -11.03 6.76 -2.32
CA ASP A 658 -10.60 5.43 -2.70
C ASP A 658 -9.38 4.92 -1.93
N THR A 659 -9.39 3.62 -1.69
CA THR A 659 -8.22 2.87 -1.24
C THR A 659 -7.97 1.75 -2.23
N GLN A 660 -7.39 2.11 -3.37
CA GLN A 660 -7.25 1.16 -4.48
C GLN A 660 -8.62 0.50 -4.78
N THR A 661 -8.63 -0.83 -4.90
CA THR A 661 -9.85 -1.61 -5.11
C THR A 661 -10.60 -1.99 -3.83
N ALA A 662 -10.07 -1.66 -2.64
CA ALA A 662 -10.63 -2.14 -1.36
C ALA A 662 -11.87 -1.36 -0.88
N SER A 663 -12.14 -0.18 -1.43
CA SER A 663 -13.25 0.68 -1.01
C SER A 663 -14.32 0.90 -2.08
N THR A 664 -14.20 0.21 -3.21
CA THR A 664 -15.05 0.46 -4.39
C THR A 664 -16.53 0.10 -4.18
N ASN A 665 -16.81 -0.91 -3.34
CA ASN A 665 -18.18 -1.29 -3.00
C ASN A 665 -18.79 -0.52 -1.82
N ASN A 666 -18.00 0.33 -1.12
CA ASN A 666 -18.48 1.03 0.07
C ASN A 666 -19.43 2.17 -0.30
N ILE A 667 -20.71 2.07 0.08
CA ILE A 667 -21.76 3.00 -0.35
C ILE A 667 -21.49 4.45 0.05
N MET A 668 -21.02 4.71 1.29
CA MET A 668 -20.69 6.09 1.73
C MET A 668 -19.59 6.72 0.89
N LEU A 669 -18.62 5.94 0.46
CA LEU A 669 -17.51 6.44 -0.37
C LEU A 669 -17.93 6.59 -1.83
N ARG A 670 -18.88 5.78 -2.30
CA ARG A 670 -19.48 5.93 -3.64
C ARG A 670 -20.35 7.18 -3.75
N GLU A 671 -21.04 7.60 -2.70
CA GLU A 671 -21.74 8.90 -2.67
C GLU A 671 -20.81 10.09 -2.94
N LEU A 672 -19.54 10.00 -2.51
CA LEU A 672 -18.52 11.03 -2.77
C LEU A 672 -18.00 11.00 -4.21
N MET A 673 -17.85 9.80 -4.79
CA MET A 673 -17.33 9.62 -6.13
C MET A 673 -17.85 8.30 -6.71
N GLN A 674 -18.89 8.40 -7.51
CA GLN A 674 -19.61 7.24 -8.02
C GLN A 674 -18.86 6.51 -9.12
N THR A 675 -18.24 7.25 -10.05
CA THR A 675 -17.51 6.71 -11.21
C THR A 675 -16.20 7.44 -11.43
N ASN A 676 -15.28 6.85 -12.19
CA ASN A 676 -14.09 7.55 -12.64
C ASN A 676 -14.31 8.18 -14.02
N HIS A 677 -13.48 9.17 -14.33
CA HIS A 677 -13.47 9.88 -15.60
C HIS A 677 -12.04 9.95 -16.11
N ILE A 678 -11.87 10.02 -17.44
CA ILE A 678 -10.58 10.37 -18.00
C ILE A 678 -10.43 11.89 -18.04
N TRP A 679 -9.38 12.40 -17.37
CA TRP A 679 -9.03 13.80 -17.45
C TRP A 679 -8.25 14.07 -18.73
N ILE A 680 -8.75 15.06 -19.50
CA ILE A 680 -8.15 15.46 -20.78
C ILE A 680 -7.95 16.97 -20.71
N ASN A 681 -6.81 17.45 -21.19
CA ASN A 681 -6.57 18.89 -21.27
C ASN A 681 -7.64 19.58 -22.11
N ASN A 682 -8.16 20.75 -21.67
CA ASN A 682 -9.25 21.46 -22.34
C ASN A 682 -8.95 21.80 -23.82
N GLN A 683 -7.70 22.18 -24.14
CA GLN A 683 -7.32 22.50 -25.53
C GLN A 683 -7.36 21.24 -26.40
N ILE A 684 -6.91 20.12 -25.85
CA ILE A 684 -6.93 18.82 -26.51
C ILE A 684 -8.38 18.33 -26.68
N ALA A 685 -9.19 18.41 -25.65
CA ALA A 685 -10.60 18.03 -25.71
C ALA A 685 -11.35 18.83 -26.78
N LYS A 686 -11.13 20.15 -26.85
CA LYS A 686 -11.69 21.02 -27.90
C LYS A 686 -11.24 20.58 -29.30
N ARG A 687 -9.93 20.29 -29.48
CA ARG A 687 -9.36 19.82 -30.75
C ARG A 687 -9.99 18.49 -31.21
N LEU A 688 -10.26 17.58 -30.26
CA LEU A 688 -10.88 16.27 -30.53
C LEU A 688 -12.43 16.30 -30.56
N GLY A 689 -13.05 17.46 -30.38
CA GLY A 689 -14.50 17.61 -30.33
C GLY A 689 -15.16 16.93 -29.11
N ILE A 690 -14.41 16.75 -28.02
CA ILE A 690 -14.84 16.06 -26.80
C ILE A 690 -15.35 17.08 -25.78
N LYS A 691 -16.54 16.83 -25.21
CA LYS A 691 -17.17 17.63 -24.17
C LYS A 691 -17.19 16.89 -22.83
N LEU A 692 -17.49 17.61 -21.76
CA LEU A 692 -17.71 17.03 -20.45
C LEU A 692 -18.84 15.99 -20.49
N GLY A 693 -18.55 14.78 -20.01
CA GLY A 693 -19.50 13.68 -19.95
C GLY A 693 -19.66 12.89 -21.26
N ASP A 694 -18.98 13.27 -22.34
CA ASP A 694 -18.95 12.45 -23.56
C ASP A 694 -18.29 11.09 -23.25
N GLU A 695 -18.84 10.02 -23.79
CA GLU A 695 -18.17 8.70 -23.75
C GLU A 695 -17.05 8.68 -24.79
N VAL A 696 -15.89 8.25 -24.37
CA VAL A 696 -14.70 8.11 -25.22
C VAL A 696 -14.12 6.72 -25.14
N GLU A 697 -13.58 6.23 -26.25
CA GLU A 697 -12.76 5.02 -26.28
C GLU A 697 -11.29 5.43 -26.05
N VAL A 698 -10.66 4.82 -25.05
CA VAL A 698 -9.24 4.97 -24.75
C VAL A 698 -8.55 3.65 -25.06
N SER A 699 -7.53 3.68 -25.92
CA SER A 699 -6.86 2.48 -26.41
C SER A 699 -5.36 2.56 -26.24
N SER A 700 -4.73 1.45 -25.83
CA SER A 700 -3.28 1.25 -25.79
C SER A 700 -2.88 0.05 -26.67
N SER A 701 -1.60 -0.36 -26.61
CA SER A 701 -1.11 -1.60 -27.21
C SER A 701 -1.71 -2.87 -26.56
N ILE A 702 -2.24 -2.76 -25.34
CA ILE A 702 -2.74 -3.89 -24.54
C ILE A 702 -4.24 -4.12 -24.74
N GLY A 703 -5.02 -3.04 -24.85
CA GLY A 703 -6.46 -3.15 -24.93
C GLY A 703 -7.14 -1.80 -25.03
N LYS A 704 -8.44 -1.80 -24.81
CA LYS A 704 -9.28 -0.59 -24.86
C LYS A 704 -10.37 -0.58 -23.81
N VAL A 705 -10.78 0.61 -23.41
CA VAL A 705 -11.89 0.86 -22.48
C VAL A 705 -12.74 2.02 -22.96
N LYS A 706 -14.00 2.03 -22.53
CA LYS A 706 -14.92 3.17 -22.67
C LYS A 706 -15.02 3.86 -21.33
N ILE A 707 -14.95 5.18 -21.33
CA ILE A 707 -14.96 5.99 -20.10
C ILE A 707 -15.49 7.39 -20.39
N LEU A 708 -16.12 8.02 -19.42
CA LEU A 708 -16.62 9.39 -19.53
C LEU A 708 -15.45 10.39 -19.49
N ALA A 709 -15.49 11.38 -20.36
CA ALA A 709 -14.48 12.43 -20.46
C ALA A 709 -14.70 13.56 -19.44
N TYR A 710 -13.59 14.05 -18.88
CA TYR A 710 -13.53 15.21 -18.00
C TYR A 710 -12.49 16.23 -18.54
N PRO A 711 -12.87 17.12 -19.46
CA PRO A 711 -12.01 18.20 -19.92
C PRO A 711 -11.62 19.14 -18.77
N THR A 712 -10.34 19.47 -18.63
CA THR A 712 -9.83 20.26 -17.52
C THR A 712 -8.49 20.94 -17.86
N ASN A 713 -8.20 22.09 -17.25
CA ASN A 713 -6.90 22.75 -17.31
C ASN A 713 -5.92 22.23 -16.26
N LYS A 714 -6.32 21.24 -15.44
CA LYS A 714 -5.49 20.70 -14.35
C LYS A 714 -4.54 19.58 -14.79
N ILE A 715 -4.38 19.36 -16.10
CA ILE A 715 -3.49 18.34 -16.64
C ILE A 715 -2.76 18.87 -17.87
N ALA A 716 -1.51 18.46 -18.05
CA ALA A 716 -0.71 18.83 -19.20
C ALA A 716 -1.31 18.31 -20.53
N PRO A 717 -1.11 19.00 -21.69
CA PRO A 717 -1.69 18.61 -22.97
C PRO A 717 -1.28 17.22 -23.47
N SER A 718 -0.07 16.76 -23.14
CA SER A 718 0.47 15.44 -23.53
C SER A 718 0.10 14.29 -22.59
N VAL A 719 -0.68 14.59 -21.52
CA VAL A 719 -0.97 13.64 -20.44
C VAL A 719 -2.47 13.45 -20.28
N VAL A 720 -2.87 12.24 -19.96
CA VAL A 720 -4.23 11.92 -19.50
C VAL A 720 -4.16 11.15 -18.19
N TRP A 721 -5.21 11.29 -17.39
CA TRP A 721 -5.30 10.64 -16.09
C TRP A 721 -6.68 10.06 -15.85
N PHE A 722 -6.76 8.85 -15.32
CA PHE A 722 -7.96 8.40 -14.66
C PHE A 722 -7.70 7.54 -13.41
N ALA A 723 -8.69 7.52 -12.52
CA ALA A 723 -8.52 6.91 -11.22
C ALA A 723 -8.57 5.39 -11.30
N HIS A 724 -7.65 4.75 -10.57
CA HIS A 724 -7.57 3.32 -10.35
C HIS A 724 -8.71 2.78 -9.47
N GLY A 725 -9.13 1.53 -9.69
CA GLY A 725 -10.05 0.79 -8.81
C GLY A 725 -11.50 0.80 -9.25
N TYR A 726 -11.80 1.17 -10.47
CA TYR A 726 -13.13 1.16 -11.10
C TYR A 726 -13.23 0.08 -12.18
N GLY A 727 -14.41 -0.04 -12.81
CA GLY A 727 -14.65 -1.05 -13.85
C GLY A 727 -14.67 -2.47 -13.28
N VAL A 728 -15.38 -2.65 -12.18
CA VAL A 728 -15.56 -3.95 -11.51
C VAL A 728 -16.50 -4.81 -12.34
N ASN A 729 -16.13 -6.09 -12.56
CA ASN A 729 -16.90 -7.05 -13.33
C ASN A 729 -17.73 -8.00 -12.46
N SER A 730 -17.49 -8.06 -11.16
CA SER A 730 -18.29 -8.86 -10.23
C SER A 730 -19.65 -8.19 -10.01
N ASP A 731 -20.72 -8.77 -10.54
CA ASP A 731 -22.10 -8.33 -10.36
C ASP A 731 -22.62 -8.53 -8.93
N GLU A 732 -21.97 -9.38 -8.16
CA GLU A 732 -22.18 -9.55 -6.71
C GLU A 732 -21.77 -8.31 -5.91
N LEU A 733 -20.97 -7.39 -6.48
CA LEU A 733 -20.58 -6.11 -5.86
C LEU A 733 -21.50 -4.98 -6.33
N THR A 734 -22.70 -4.96 -5.79
CA THR A 734 -23.83 -4.18 -6.30
C THR A 734 -23.62 -2.66 -6.33
N ASN A 735 -22.74 -2.11 -5.49
CA ASN A 735 -22.41 -0.67 -5.50
C ASN A 735 -21.21 -0.33 -6.42
N ALA A 736 -20.43 -1.32 -6.85
CA ALA A 736 -19.24 -1.12 -7.67
C ALA A 736 -19.42 -1.57 -9.12
N PHE A 737 -20.26 -2.58 -9.35
CA PHE A 737 -20.49 -3.18 -10.65
C PHE A 737 -20.98 -2.15 -11.69
N GLY A 738 -20.39 -2.19 -12.87
CA GLY A 738 -20.77 -1.31 -13.98
C GLY A 738 -20.36 0.16 -13.82
N ASN A 739 -19.67 0.55 -12.75
CA ASN A 739 -19.24 1.92 -12.51
C ASN A 739 -17.83 2.18 -13.04
N GLY A 740 -17.73 3.05 -14.05
CA GLY A 740 -16.47 3.51 -14.63
C GLY A 740 -15.70 2.44 -15.40
N ALA A 741 -14.39 2.64 -15.56
CA ALA A 741 -13.50 1.76 -16.30
C ALA A 741 -12.26 1.39 -15.52
N SER A 742 -11.72 0.18 -15.76
CA SER A 742 -10.46 -0.28 -15.17
C SER A 742 -9.27 0.20 -16.00
N ASP A 743 -8.37 0.94 -15.37
CA ASP A 743 -7.08 1.35 -15.95
C ASP A 743 -6.20 0.13 -16.32
N ASN A 744 -6.29 -0.95 -15.56
CA ASN A 744 -5.51 -2.16 -15.77
C ASN A 744 -5.86 -2.93 -17.06
N MET A 745 -6.98 -2.61 -17.70
CA MET A 745 -7.31 -3.14 -19.03
C MET A 745 -6.39 -2.62 -20.14
N ILE A 746 -5.78 -1.45 -19.91
CA ILE A 746 -4.98 -0.75 -20.94
C ILE A 746 -3.55 -0.41 -20.46
N LEU A 747 -3.22 -0.56 -19.19
CA LEU A 747 -1.86 -0.34 -18.67
C LEU A 747 -0.89 -1.42 -19.16
N GLU A 748 0.24 -1.01 -19.70
CA GLU A 748 1.32 -1.91 -20.10
C GLU A 748 1.96 -2.57 -18.88
N ASP A 749 2.31 -3.85 -19.01
CA ASP A 749 2.83 -4.70 -17.95
C ASP A 749 4.36 -4.85 -17.99
N LYS A 750 5.07 -3.76 -18.25
CA LYS A 750 6.53 -3.68 -18.18
C LYS A 750 7.01 -3.48 -16.73
N PHE A 751 8.22 -3.91 -16.45
CA PHE A 751 8.89 -3.70 -15.16
C PHE A 751 10.38 -3.40 -15.35
N GLU A 752 10.96 -2.63 -14.43
CA GLU A 752 12.39 -2.33 -14.42
C GLU A 752 13.19 -3.47 -13.77
N LYS A 753 14.43 -3.69 -14.21
CA LYS A 753 15.24 -4.85 -13.82
C LYS A 753 16.11 -4.63 -12.57
N ILE A 754 16.14 -3.45 -12.00
CA ILE A 754 16.95 -3.19 -10.81
C ILE A 754 16.26 -3.73 -9.56
N TYR A 755 14.97 -3.46 -9.40
CA TYR A 755 14.19 -3.88 -8.24
C TYR A 755 12.95 -4.71 -8.57
N GLY A 756 12.61 -4.86 -9.85
CA GLY A 756 11.50 -5.67 -10.35
C GLY A 756 10.13 -5.00 -10.22
N CYS A 757 10.09 -3.67 -10.18
CA CYS A 757 8.84 -2.93 -10.04
C CYS A 757 8.22 -2.56 -11.38
N ALA A 758 6.87 -2.52 -11.40
CA ALA A 758 6.10 -2.14 -12.57
C ALA A 758 6.39 -0.70 -13.03
N THR A 759 6.34 -0.47 -14.37
CA THR A 759 6.58 0.83 -15.01
C THR A 759 5.34 1.33 -15.76
N MET A 760 4.19 1.28 -15.11
CA MET A 760 2.86 1.51 -15.70
C MET A 760 2.68 2.88 -16.36
N HIS A 761 3.41 3.92 -15.92
CA HIS A 761 3.36 5.27 -16.49
C HIS A 761 4.17 5.42 -17.80
N HIS A 762 4.65 4.34 -18.37
CA HIS A 762 5.15 4.27 -19.75
C HIS A 762 4.08 3.89 -20.78
N THR A 763 2.82 3.80 -20.37
CA THR A 763 1.68 3.49 -21.24
C THR A 763 1.27 4.73 -22.05
N ASP A 764 1.30 4.60 -23.37
CA ASP A 764 0.78 5.62 -24.28
C ASP A 764 -0.57 5.19 -24.86
N VAL A 765 -1.53 6.11 -24.87
CA VAL A 765 -2.91 5.85 -25.29
C VAL A 765 -3.36 6.80 -26.40
N THR A 766 -4.31 6.34 -27.21
CA THR A 766 -5.11 7.17 -28.12
C THR A 766 -6.50 7.37 -27.54
N ILE A 767 -7.15 8.46 -27.89
CA ILE A 767 -8.50 8.79 -27.44
C ILE A 767 -9.37 9.09 -28.67
N ARG A 768 -10.54 8.48 -28.72
CA ARG A 768 -11.53 8.69 -29.76
C ARG A 768 -12.90 8.91 -29.13
N ARG A 769 -13.63 9.92 -29.59
CA ARG A 769 -15.03 10.10 -29.25
C ARG A 769 -15.86 8.96 -29.85
N ILE A 770 -16.82 8.41 -29.09
CA ILE A 770 -17.74 7.36 -29.54
C ILE A 770 -19.06 8.00 -30.03
#